data_cdb40a45563d695527568a5c8879386f
#
_entry.id   cdb40a45563d695527568a5c8879386f
#
_cell.length_a   1.000
_cell.length_b   1.000
_cell.length_c   1.000
_cell.angle_alpha   90.00
_cell.angle_beta   90.00
_cell.angle_gamma   90.00
#
_symmetry.space_group_name_H-M   'P 1'
#
loop_
_entity.id
_entity.type
_entity.pdbx_description
1 polymer ?
#
loop_
_entity_poly.entity_id
_entity_poly.type
_entity_poly.pdbx_seq_one_letter_code
_entity_poly.pdbx_strand_id
1 'polypeptide(L)'
;MLAPDWYRRPTFLIAAGVFVLATIVYCLTLSPTLSFWDCGEYITTAHTMGVPHQPGTPLYVLVGRFFDILLAPLVGTAAAVNFMSAFFSALALVFVYLTIQDIARRADPDSGWLPHAGGVVGALFLLFSETYWNNAIEAEVYGLAAFVVAFLTWLGLKWYDLRAEAHSDRLLYLAIYLLGLGVGFHLGTLLVYPGIFLLILMAGGRKLALADLLGVSAGLGLFLLSTMVKDDFVILGGLVLLLVYALSRAFGGKPFILIGCGVFLLGLSVHLILLIRAGLDPALNNTQPDNFQTLMSVLRREQYPPIDPMVRKADLWWQIRYYYGFLLDQFSFLDLGSLRPTRLLTILVPVFLGLLGAIHGFFRARPWYWMLLVNYVINADILNLYLNFSDNEVRERDYFFSTAFMFFALFIGLGAAALLRYLSGPLAARGARLAKPAIIGRAAAGTAAALILISALPALAPGSAKWYRHDRSENRTAHEYAWNLLAGLDPGAIVFTNGDNDTYPLWYLQEVEDFRRDVTVVNLALINLPWYVKQMKRRTPPMPVSYDDAQLEQLRPVLYQDPDTGKQEVVYVRDYIVHDIIQNRGQRPVFFAVTIPQENMARYFTMLQMEGLAYRFTGVKGPDGMPTVDSDRLLANCYGVYDFSATLDGDSERRRSEFRALNDLPQNPSPEAEVRELLGERDWRFEGLWRHNGRHREDVHFDRNAENLLGNYPAGLIRAGYDFIMRAQAPDATDAVYDEMIAKAETAFELASSFDPTFPMVTDIYPMVLVERGRSQDAAAHVQRLHGAIPPRDEQALIPQLVQAMVQRGEDAVAVTWMQERLRDDPQDAVARQQLDALLAAGAAGSAP
;
A
#
# COMPACT_ATOMS: atom_id res chain seq x y z
N MET A 1 -35.96 -16.75 18.03
CA MET A 1 -36.61 -15.49 17.64
C MET A 1 -36.05 -14.37 18.52
N LEU A 2 -35.70 -13.23 17.92
CA LEU A 2 -35.27 -12.04 18.68
C LEU A 2 -36.49 -11.51 19.48
N ALA A 3 -36.27 -11.13 20.74
CA ALA A 3 -37.33 -10.51 21.54
C ALA A 3 -37.83 -9.21 20.86
N PRO A 4 -39.12 -8.82 20.96
CA PRO A 4 -39.67 -7.68 20.24
C PRO A 4 -38.88 -6.38 20.45
N ASP A 5 -38.20 -6.23 21.59
CA ASP A 5 -37.42 -5.01 21.94
C ASP A 5 -35.89 -5.17 21.82
N TRP A 6 -35.42 -6.13 21.04
CA TRP A 6 -33.96 -6.39 20.88
C TRP A 6 -33.14 -5.14 20.51
N TYR A 7 -33.69 -4.27 19.65
CA TYR A 7 -33.06 -3.03 19.18
C TYR A 7 -32.93 -1.95 20.26
N ARG A 8 -33.68 -2.05 21.39
CA ARG A 8 -33.58 -1.16 22.54
C ARG A 8 -32.56 -1.62 23.59
N ARG A 9 -31.98 -2.80 23.42
CA ARG A 9 -30.96 -3.30 24.36
C ARG A 9 -29.67 -2.48 24.24
N PRO A 10 -29.04 -2.11 25.38
CA PRO A 10 -27.79 -1.36 25.36
C PRO A 10 -26.72 -1.98 24.46
N THR A 11 -26.60 -3.30 24.45
CA THR A 11 -25.66 -4.05 23.58
C THR A 11 -25.83 -3.71 22.11
N PHE A 12 -27.07 -3.69 21.60
CA PHE A 12 -27.34 -3.35 20.20
C PHE A 12 -27.03 -1.89 19.89
N LEU A 13 -27.49 -0.96 20.77
CA LEU A 13 -27.27 0.47 20.57
C LEU A 13 -25.78 0.84 20.56
N ILE A 14 -25.00 0.23 21.47
CA ILE A 14 -23.55 0.46 21.51
C ILE A 14 -22.88 -0.16 20.29
N ALA A 15 -23.25 -1.38 19.90
CA ALA A 15 -22.74 -2.03 18.68
C ALA A 15 -23.02 -1.19 17.43
N ALA A 16 -24.25 -0.67 17.30
CA ALA A 16 -24.59 0.25 16.22
C ALA A 16 -23.78 1.56 16.29
N GLY A 17 -23.57 2.10 17.48
CA GLY A 17 -22.72 3.27 17.69
C GLY A 17 -21.26 3.04 17.25
N VAL A 18 -20.68 1.88 17.58
CA VAL A 18 -19.34 1.49 17.13
C VAL A 18 -19.28 1.39 15.59
N PHE A 19 -20.27 0.74 14.99
CA PHE A 19 -20.37 0.62 13.52
C PHE A 19 -20.44 2.00 12.84
N VAL A 20 -21.34 2.87 13.31
CA VAL A 20 -21.55 4.21 12.73
C VAL A 20 -20.30 5.07 12.88
N LEU A 21 -19.68 5.07 14.08
CA LEU A 21 -18.45 5.82 14.30
C LEU A 21 -17.32 5.35 13.38
N ALA A 22 -17.11 4.03 13.28
CA ALA A 22 -16.09 3.46 12.42
C ALA A 22 -16.34 3.81 10.95
N THR A 23 -17.59 3.66 10.50
CA THR A 23 -17.96 4.02 9.12
C THR A 23 -17.71 5.49 8.83
N ILE A 24 -18.05 6.39 9.76
CA ILE A 24 -17.79 7.83 9.59
C ILE A 24 -16.29 8.10 9.48
N VAL A 25 -15.47 7.56 10.40
CA VAL A 25 -14.02 7.76 10.37
C VAL A 25 -13.42 7.28 9.08
N TYR A 26 -13.75 6.06 8.67
CA TYR A 26 -13.23 5.47 7.44
C TYR A 26 -13.71 6.20 6.17
N CYS A 27 -14.95 6.68 6.14
CA CYS A 27 -15.44 7.49 5.03
C CYS A 27 -14.74 8.85 4.93
N LEU A 28 -14.44 9.49 6.06
CA LEU A 28 -13.74 10.77 6.08
C LEU A 28 -12.29 10.68 5.62
N THR A 29 -11.69 9.49 5.73
CA THR A 29 -10.28 9.24 5.38
C THR A 29 -10.13 8.33 4.17
N LEU A 30 -11.23 7.98 3.48
CA LEU A 30 -11.27 7.04 2.36
C LEU A 30 -10.49 7.56 1.16
N SER A 31 -9.71 6.70 0.51
CA SER A 31 -9.11 7.02 -0.78
C SER A 31 -10.20 7.27 -1.84
N PRO A 32 -10.19 8.42 -2.53
CA PRO A 32 -11.20 8.74 -3.54
C PRO A 32 -11.00 7.99 -4.85
N THR A 33 -9.79 7.51 -5.08
CA THR A 33 -9.38 6.76 -6.27
C THR A 33 -8.57 5.53 -5.87
N LEU A 34 -7.79 4.96 -6.80
CA LEU A 34 -6.91 3.84 -6.48
C LEU A 34 -5.71 4.30 -5.62
N SER A 35 -5.16 3.37 -4.85
CA SER A 35 -3.86 3.46 -4.21
C SER A 35 -2.85 2.60 -4.96
N PHE A 36 -1.55 2.72 -4.64
CA PHE A 36 -0.52 1.82 -5.14
C PHE A 36 -0.73 0.38 -4.66
N TRP A 37 0.12 -0.55 -5.09
CA TRP A 37 0.07 -1.98 -4.83
C TRP A 37 -1.18 -2.65 -5.44
N ASP A 38 -1.80 -3.58 -4.74
CA ASP A 38 -2.86 -4.45 -5.25
C ASP A 38 -4.20 -3.73 -5.51
N CYS A 39 -4.36 -2.52 -4.97
CA CYS A 39 -5.61 -1.76 -5.00
C CYS A 39 -6.14 -1.56 -6.43
N GLY A 40 -5.27 -1.16 -7.38
CA GLY A 40 -5.65 -0.98 -8.78
C GLY A 40 -6.16 -2.26 -9.43
N GLU A 41 -5.52 -3.40 -9.18
CA GLU A 41 -5.97 -4.70 -9.69
C GLU A 41 -7.31 -5.12 -9.07
N TYR A 42 -7.46 -4.96 -7.76
CA TYR A 42 -8.70 -5.33 -7.07
C TYR A 42 -9.90 -4.50 -7.53
N ILE A 43 -9.75 -3.19 -7.72
CA ILE A 43 -10.80 -2.33 -8.26
C ILE A 43 -11.15 -2.76 -9.69
N THR A 44 -10.13 -2.93 -10.53
CA THR A 44 -10.31 -3.31 -11.94
C THR A 44 -10.98 -4.67 -12.07
N THR A 45 -10.55 -5.66 -11.29
CA THR A 45 -11.17 -7.00 -11.34
C THR A 45 -12.57 -7.01 -10.77
N ALA A 46 -12.88 -6.21 -9.74
CA ALA A 46 -14.24 -6.03 -9.25
C ALA A 46 -15.14 -5.43 -10.34
N HIS A 47 -14.67 -4.38 -11.02
CA HIS A 47 -15.43 -3.71 -12.08
C HIS A 47 -15.67 -4.62 -13.30
N THR A 48 -14.63 -5.26 -13.81
CA THR A 48 -14.69 -6.10 -15.03
C THR A 48 -15.12 -7.54 -14.76
N MET A 49 -15.31 -7.94 -13.51
CA MET A 49 -15.47 -9.35 -13.12
C MET A 49 -14.29 -10.20 -13.61
N GLY A 50 -13.07 -9.68 -13.47
CA GLY A 50 -11.84 -10.33 -13.85
C GLY A 50 -11.36 -11.39 -12.87
N VAL A 51 -10.20 -11.99 -13.16
CA VAL A 51 -9.49 -12.91 -12.28
C VAL A 51 -8.23 -12.22 -11.77
N PRO A 52 -8.17 -11.81 -10.49
CA PRO A 52 -6.98 -11.18 -9.93
C PRO A 52 -5.86 -12.20 -9.69
N HIS A 53 -4.70 -11.72 -9.25
CA HIS A 53 -3.56 -12.56 -8.91
C HIS A 53 -3.91 -13.69 -7.92
N GLN A 54 -3.09 -14.76 -7.94
CA GLN A 54 -3.33 -15.95 -7.12
C GLN A 54 -3.36 -15.65 -5.61
N PRO A 55 -4.38 -16.15 -4.88
CA PRO A 55 -5.28 -17.26 -5.22
C PRO A 55 -6.59 -16.86 -5.91
N GLY A 56 -6.72 -15.68 -6.52
CA GLY A 56 -7.85 -15.30 -7.35
C GLY A 56 -9.04 -14.68 -6.61
N THR A 57 -9.07 -14.65 -5.30
CA THR A 57 -10.03 -13.99 -4.38
C THR A 57 -11.48 -13.82 -4.93
N PRO A 58 -12.17 -14.90 -5.38
CA PRO A 58 -13.43 -14.79 -6.13
C PRO A 58 -14.58 -14.14 -5.35
N LEU A 59 -14.64 -14.33 -4.05
CA LEU A 59 -15.68 -13.71 -3.24
C LEU A 59 -15.47 -12.21 -3.10
N TYR A 60 -14.21 -11.77 -3.05
CA TYR A 60 -13.87 -10.35 -3.06
C TYR A 60 -14.37 -9.68 -4.35
N VAL A 61 -14.09 -10.29 -5.50
CA VAL A 61 -14.52 -9.78 -6.81
C VAL A 61 -16.05 -9.69 -6.91
N LEU A 62 -16.77 -10.72 -6.46
CA LEU A 62 -18.24 -10.73 -6.45
C LEU A 62 -18.83 -9.64 -5.56
N VAL A 63 -18.32 -9.50 -4.35
CA VAL A 63 -18.80 -8.47 -3.39
C VAL A 63 -18.38 -7.08 -3.87
N GLY A 64 -17.15 -6.94 -4.38
CA GLY A 64 -16.67 -5.69 -4.98
C GLY A 64 -17.54 -5.25 -6.15
N ARG A 65 -17.91 -6.19 -7.05
CA ARG A 65 -18.86 -5.89 -8.15
C ARG A 65 -20.22 -5.45 -7.65
N PHE A 66 -20.72 -6.04 -6.57
CA PHE A 66 -21.97 -5.61 -5.96
C PHE A 66 -21.90 -4.16 -5.48
N PHE A 67 -20.82 -3.79 -4.78
CA PHE A 67 -20.61 -2.40 -4.34
C PHE A 67 -20.40 -1.45 -5.52
N ASP A 68 -19.67 -1.86 -6.54
CA ASP A 68 -19.47 -1.10 -7.77
C ASP A 68 -20.81 -0.77 -8.44
N ILE A 69 -21.66 -1.78 -8.72
CA ILE A 69 -22.99 -1.58 -9.32
C ILE A 69 -23.87 -0.64 -8.48
N LEU A 70 -23.82 -0.79 -7.14
CA LEU A 70 -24.69 -0.05 -6.25
C LEU A 70 -24.25 1.40 -6.05
N LEU A 71 -22.95 1.66 -5.91
CA LEU A 71 -22.42 2.93 -5.44
C LEU A 71 -21.62 3.71 -6.51
N ALA A 72 -21.02 3.03 -7.50
CA ALA A 72 -20.23 3.74 -8.51
C ALA A 72 -20.97 4.86 -9.25
N PRO A 73 -22.27 4.77 -9.54
CA PRO A 73 -23.01 5.88 -10.14
C PRO A 73 -23.04 7.16 -9.27
N LEU A 74 -22.76 7.05 -7.97
CA LEU A 74 -22.80 8.16 -7.02
C LEU A 74 -21.39 8.68 -6.66
N VAL A 75 -20.42 7.78 -6.52
CA VAL A 75 -19.10 8.12 -5.97
C VAL A 75 -17.92 7.68 -6.85
N GLY A 76 -18.17 7.03 -7.98
CA GLY A 76 -17.15 6.43 -8.85
C GLY A 76 -16.75 5.00 -8.40
N THR A 77 -16.22 4.23 -9.34
CA THR A 77 -15.87 2.80 -9.15
C THR A 77 -14.83 2.60 -8.03
N ALA A 78 -13.77 3.38 -8.02
CA ALA A 78 -12.70 3.22 -7.04
C ALA A 78 -13.21 3.47 -5.60
N ALA A 79 -13.88 4.60 -5.37
CA ALA A 79 -14.44 4.93 -4.05
C ALA A 79 -15.51 3.91 -3.61
N ALA A 80 -16.30 3.36 -4.54
CA ALA A 80 -17.28 2.32 -4.23
C ALA A 80 -16.65 1.02 -3.71
N VAL A 81 -15.55 0.57 -4.34
CA VAL A 81 -14.82 -0.63 -3.92
C VAL A 81 -14.00 -0.37 -2.67
N ASN A 82 -13.40 0.81 -2.52
CA ASN A 82 -12.72 1.22 -1.28
C ASN A 82 -13.71 1.23 -0.09
N PHE A 83 -14.92 1.75 -0.30
CA PHE A 83 -15.96 1.75 0.73
C PHE A 83 -16.39 0.33 1.15
N MET A 84 -16.32 -0.66 0.28
CA MET A 84 -16.53 -2.06 0.67
C MET A 84 -15.56 -2.48 1.78
N SER A 85 -14.27 -2.15 1.68
CA SER A 85 -13.27 -2.43 2.72
C SER A 85 -13.61 -1.71 4.02
N ALA A 86 -14.02 -0.43 3.96
CA ALA A 86 -14.46 0.37 5.10
C ALA A 86 -15.68 -0.25 5.80
N PHE A 87 -16.68 -0.66 5.03
CA PHE A 87 -17.91 -1.26 5.54
C PHE A 87 -17.65 -2.56 6.29
N PHE A 88 -16.88 -3.49 5.71
CA PHE A 88 -16.59 -4.78 6.35
C PHE A 88 -15.63 -4.62 7.53
N SER A 89 -14.68 -3.70 7.48
CA SER A 89 -13.82 -3.35 8.62
C SER A 89 -14.64 -2.79 9.77
N ALA A 90 -15.58 -1.88 9.53
CA ALA A 90 -16.50 -1.36 10.55
C ALA A 90 -17.40 -2.48 11.13
N LEU A 91 -17.87 -3.40 10.30
CA LEU A 91 -18.68 -4.53 10.74
C LEU A 91 -17.88 -5.52 11.60
N ALA A 92 -16.60 -5.74 11.30
CA ALA A 92 -15.72 -6.56 12.13
C ALA A 92 -15.58 -5.99 13.56
N LEU A 93 -15.48 -4.66 13.71
CA LEU A 93 -15.42 -4.00 15.02
C LEU A 93 -16.66 -4.25 15.88
N VAL A 94 -17.82 -4.40 15.26
CA VAL A 94 -19.05 -4.82 15.96
C VAL A 94 -18.85 -6.19 16.63
N PHE A 95 -18.29 -7.15 15.90
CA PHE A 95 -18.06 -8.50 16.45
C PHE A 95 -16.90 -8.53 17.46
N VAL A 96 -15.91 -7.67 17.30
CA VAL A 96 -14.87 -7.45 18.32
C VAL A 96 -15.50 -6.94 19.62
N TYR A 97 -16.32 -5.89 19.55
CA TYR A 97 -17.06 -5.37 20.70
C TYR A 97 -17.94 -6.44 21.36
N LEU A 98 -18.75 -7.19 20.56
CA LEU A 98 -19.62 -8.24 21.05
C LEU A 98 -18.85 -9.39 21.71
N THR A 99 -17.70 -9.76 21.15
CA THR A 99 -16.83 -10.81 21.70
C THR A 99 -16.28 -10.41 23.05
N ILE A 100 -15.75 -9.20 23.20
CA ILE A 100 -15.22 -8.68 24.46
C ILE A 100 -16.33 -8.60 25.52
N GLN A 101 -17.46 -8.01 25.15
CA GLN A 101 -18.61 -7.83 26.04
C GLN A 101 -19.13 -9.17 26.55
N ASP A 102 -19.27 -10.16 25.65
CA ASP A 102 -19.75 -11.49 26.01
C ASP A 102 -18.76 -12.23 26.93
N ILE A 103 -17.46 -12.21 26.66
CA ILE A 103 -16.44 -12.86 27.51
C ILE A 103 -16.34 -12.16 28.87
N ALA A 104 -16.26 -10.84 28.91
CA ALA A 104 -16.14 -10.07 30.15
C ALA A 104 -17.37 -10.27 31.05
N ARG A 105 -18.58 -10.36 30.48
CA ARG A 105 -19.81 -10.62 31.21
C ARG A 105 -19.85 -12.04 31.83
N ARG A 106 -19.29 -13.05 31.13
CA ARG A 106 -19.17 -14.40 31.66
C ARG A 106 -18.12 -14.54 32.74
N ALA A 107 -17.02 -13.79 32.61
CA ALA A 107 -15.95 -13.76 33.61
C ALA A 107 -16.44 -13.16 34.94
N ASP A 108 -17.30 -12.14 34.86
CA ASP A 108 -17.84 -11.39 35.99
C ASP A 108 -19.32 -11.04 35.74
N PRO A 109 -20.27 -11.94 36.04
CA PRO A 109 -21.71 -11.77 35.78
C PRO A 109 -22.32 -10.51 36.41
N ASP A 110 -21.81 -10.11 37.56
CA ASP A 110 -22.32 -8.97 38.36
C ASP A 110 -21.68 -7.64 37.97
N SER A 111 -20.94 -7.59 36.86
CA SER A 111 -20.14 -6.40 36.49
C SER A 111 -20.95 -5.24 35.87
N GLY A 112 -22.27 -5.45 35.63
CA GLY A 112 -23.17 -4.40 35.12
C GLY A 112 -22.76 -3.87 33.73
N TRP A 113 -22.43 -2.57 33.66
CA TRP A 113 -22.05 -1.90 32.41
C TRP A 113 -20.56 -2.05 32.00
N LEU A 114 -19.70 -2.56 32.89
CA LEU A 114 -18.26 -2.62 32.69
C LEU A 114 -17.84 -3.43 31.45
N PRO A 115 -18.50 -4.56 31.10
CA PRO A 115 -18.25 -5.31 29.87
C PRO A 115 -18.45 -4.48 28.60
N HIS A 116 -19.43 -3.58 28.60
CA HIS A 116 -19.69 -2.69 27.49
C HIS A 116 -18.56 -1.66 27.31
N ALA A 117 -18.09 -1.07 28.43
CA ALA A 117 -16.96 -0.14 28.40
C ALA A 117 -15.69 -0.83 27.85
N GLY A 118 -15.38 -2.04 28.35
CA GLY A 118 -14.25 -2.81 27.82
C GLY A 118 -14.39 -3.13 26.34
N GLY A 119 -15.60 -3.51 25.90
CA GLY A 119 -15.88 -3.74 24.48
C GLY A 119 -15.66 -2.54 23.60
N VAL A 120 -16.12 -1.35 24.04
CA VAL A 120 -15.90 -0.08 23.32
C VAL A 120 -14.41 0.25 23.26
N VAL A 121 -13.68 0.15 24.37
CA VAL A 121 -12.24 0.42 24.41
C VAL A 121 -11.48 -0.47 23.44
N GLY A 122 -11.72 -1.79 23.45
CA GLY A 122 -11.03 -2.70 22.55
C GLY A 122 -11.36 -2.45 21.07
N ALA A 123 -12.64 -2.16 20.77
CA ALA A 123 -13.06 -1.83 19.40
C ALA A 123 -12.43 -0.51 18.91
N LEU A 124 -12.34 0.53 19.75
CA LEU A 124 -11.72 1.81 19.40
C LEU A 124 -10.21 1.69 19.21
N PHE A 125 -9.51 0.92 20.07
CA PHE A 125 -8.08 0.68 19.85
C PHE A 125 -7.81 -0.03 18.51
N LEU A 126 -8.67 -0.96 18.10
CA LEU A 126 -8.54 -1.59 16.79
C LEU A 126 -8.90 -0.63 15.65
N LEU A 127 -9.99 0.14 15.80
CA LEU A 127 -10.45 1.12 14.79
C LEU A 127 -9.33 2.05 14.37
N PHE A 128 -8.56 2.55 15.35
CA PHE A 128 -7.47 3.51 15.13
C PHE A 128 -6.07 2.86 15.10
N SER A 129 -5.98 1.52 15.00
CA SER A 129 -4.69 0.87 14.84
C SER A 129 -4.13 1.10 13.43
N GLU A 130 -2.82 1.22 13.30
CA GLU A 130 -2.11 1.62 12.09
C GLU A 130 -2.54 0.80 10.86
N THR A 131 -2.25 -0.48 10.89
CA THR A 131 -2.51 -1.41 9.79
C THR A 131 -4.01 -1.58 9.50
N TYR A 132 -4.83 -1.63 10.55
CA TYR A 132 -6.26 -1.88 10.38
C TYR A 132 -6.97 -0.70 9.71
N TRP A 133 -6.59 0.54 10.09
CA TRP A 133 -7.12 1.75 9.47
C TRP A 133 -6.68 1.86 8.02
N ASN A 134 -5.39 1.66 7.71
CA ASN A 134 -4.89 1.69 6.33
C ASN A 134 -5.65 0.71 5.43
N ASN A 135 -5.82 -0.56 5.86
CA ASN A 135 -6.56 -1.55 5.08
C ASN A 135 -8.08 -1.30 4.98
N ALA A 136 -8.64 -0.45 5.84
CA ALA A 136 -10.05 -0.11 5.81
C ALA A 136 -10.40 0.98 4.80
N ILE A 137 -9.44 1.80 4.36
CA ILE A 137 -9.67 2.99 3.55
C ILE A 137 -9.25 2.87 2.09
N GLU A 138 -8.86 1.66 1.68
CA GLU A 138 -8.48 1.33 0.31
C GLU A 138 -8.96 -0.09 -0.07
N ALA A 139 -8.95 -0.42 -1.35
CA ALA A 139 -9.43 -1.70 -1.87
C ALA A 139 -8.46 -2.82 -1.53
N GLU A 140 -8.66 -3.43 -0.36
CA GLU A 140 -7.84 -4.52 0.16
C GLU A 140 -8.70 -5.66 0.75
N VAL A 141 -8.19 -6.88 0.71
CA VAL A 141 -8.91 -8.08 1.15
C VAL A 141 -8.99 -8.21 2.68
N TYR A 142 -8.16 -7.47 3.43
CA TYR A 142 -7.95 -7.69 4.87
C TYR A 142 -9.14 -7.25 5.72
N GLY A 143 -9.88 -6.20 5.34
CA GLY A 143 -11.10 -5.78 6.03
C GLY A 143 -12.20 -6.86 6.00
N LEU A 144 -12.39 -7.49 4.84
CA LEU A 144 -13.34 -8.58 4.66
C LEU A 144 -12.90 -9.84 5.40
N ALA A 145 -11.62 -10.18 5.35
CA ALA A 145 -11.06 -11.30 6.10
C ALA A 145 -11.22 -11.09 7.62
N ALA A 146 -10.94 -9.91 8.13
CA ALA A 146 -11.10 -9.54 9.53
C ALA A 146 -12.58 -9.69 9.98
N PHE A 147 -13.53 -9.27 9.14
CA PHE A 147 -14.96 -9.48 9.42
C PHE A 147 -15.29 -10.97 9.57
N VAL A 148 -14.85 -11.81 8.63
CA VAL A 148 -15.12 -13.26 8.71
C VAL A 148 -14.51 -13.85 9.99
N VAL A 149 -13.27 -13.52 10.32
CA VAL A 149 -12.57 -14.01 11.52
C VAL A 149 -13.23 -13.51 12.81
N ALA A 150 -13.60 -12.24 12.90
CA ALA A 150 -14.30 -11.67 14.05
C ALA A 150 -15.67 -12.30 14.25
N PHE A 151 -16.43 -12.49 13.17
CA PHE A 151 -17.72 -13.13 13.19
C PHE A 151 -17.64 -14.61 13.61
N LEU A 152 -16.69 -15.36 13.04
CA LEU A 152 -16.44 -16.75 13.41
C LEU A 152 -16.02 -16.89 14.88
N THR A 153 -15.19 -16.00 15.39
CA THR A 153 -14.77 -15.96 16.80
C THR A 153 -16.01 -15.78 17.70
N TRP A 154 -16.84 -14.80 17.39
CA TRP A 154 -18.08 -14.56 18.14
C TRP A 154 -19.08 -15.73 17.99
N LEU A 155 -19.21 -16.28 16.80
CA LEU A 155 -20.09 -17.45 16.54
C LEU A 155 -19.66 -18.67 17.34
N GLY A 156 -18.36 -18.91 17.47
CA GLY A 156 -17.78 -19.95 18.32
C GLY A 156 -18.20 -19.78 19.79
N LEU A 157 -18.19 -18.55 20.31
CA LEU A 157 -18.71 -18.27 21.67
C LEU A 157 -20.19 -18.58 21.80
N LYS A 158 -21.00 -18.19 20.83
CA LYS A 158 -22.45 -18.46 20.83
C LYS A 158 -22.72 -19.94 20.75
N TRP A 159 -21.99 -20.67 19.91
CA TRP A 159 -22.10 -22.12 19.89
C TRP A 159 -21.75 -22.75 21.25
N TYR A 160 -20.67 -22.31 21.90
CA TYR A 160 -20.26 -22.85 23.20
C TYR A 160 -21.33 -22.66 24.28
N ASP A 161 -22.04 -21.53 24.28
CA ASP A 161 -23.15 -21.28 25.20
C ASP A 161 -24.34 -22.20 24.94
N LEU A 162 -24.66 -22.42 23.66
CA LEU A 162 -25.84 -23.19 23.23
C LEU A 162 -25.54 -24.68 23.00
N ARG A 163 -24.32 -25.15 23.29
CA ARG A 163 -23.84 -26.50 22.96
C ARG A 163 -24.69 -27.65 23.51
N ALA A 164 -25.45 -27.41 24.58
CA ALA A 164 -26.39 -28.40 25.16
C ALA A 164 -27.72 -28.43 24.41
N GLU A 165 -28.07 -27.46 23.62
CA GLU A 165 -29.32 -27.38 22.87
C GLU A 165 -29.29 -28.25 21.62
N ALA A 166 -30.48 -28.84 21.27
CA ALA A 166 -30.61 -29.77 20.15
C ALA A 166 -30.19 -29.16 18.78
N HIS A 167 -30.28 -27.85 18.64
CA HIS A 167 -30.01 -27.16 17.37
C HIS A 167 -28.63 -26.46 17.29
N SER A 168 -27.78 -26.64 18.30
CA SER A 168 -26.46 -25.99 18.35
C SER A 168 -25.54 -26.36 17.17
N ASP A 169 -25.71 -27.57 16.60
CA ASP A 169 -24.93 -28.03 15.44
C ASP A 169 -25.08 -27.11 14.20
N ARG A 170 -26.23 -26.44 14.07
CA ARG A 170 -26.45 -25.47 12.97
C ARG A 170 -25.45 -24.33 13.01
N LEU A 171 -25.03 -23.90 14.20
CA LEU A 171 -24.03 -22.85 14.33
C LEU A 171 -22.62 -23.33 13.91
N LEU A 172 -22.30 -24.61 14.20
CA LEU A 172 -21.06 -25.21 13.70
C LEU A 172 -21.07 -25.38 12.18
N TYR A 173 -22.20 -25.83 11.60
CA TYR A 173 -22.31 -25.88 10.13
C TYR A 173 -22.19 -24.51 9.48
N LEU A 174 -22.79 -23.48 10.08
CA LEU A 174 -22.62 -22.10 9.61
C LEU A 174 -21.13 -21.66 9.70
N ALA A 175 -20.46 -21.98 10.82
CA ALA A 175 -19.04 -21.67 10.98
C ALA A 175 -18.18 -22.41 9.93
N ILE A 176 -18.45 -23.69 9.67
CA ILE A 176 -17.76 -24.49 8.66
C ILE A 176 -18.01 -23.94 7.24
N TYR A 177 -19.24 -23.55 6.93
CA TYR A 177 -19.58 -22.90 5.66
C TYR A 177 -18.80 -21.60 5.46
N LEU A 178 -18.81 -20.74 6.49
CA LEU A 178 -18.11 -19.45 6.46
C LEU A 178 -16.60 -19.61 6.41
N LEU A 179 -16.02 -20.66 6.99
CA LEU A 179 -14.61 -20.99 6.81
C LEU A 179 -14.30 -21.32 5.34
N GLY A 180 -15.09 -22.15 4.69
CA GLY A 180 -14.92 -22.46 3.27
C GLY A 180 -15.13 -21.23 2.37
N LEU A 181 -16.16 -20.43 2.67
CA LEU A 181 -16.46 -19.21 1.92
C LEU A 181 -15.39 -18.14 2.12
N GLY A 182 -14.85 -17.99 3.34
CA GLY A 182 -13.82 -17.01 3.69
C GLY A 182 -12.51 -17.20 2.92
N VAL A 183 -12.20 -18.41 2.48
CA VAL A 183 -11.08 -18.68 1.58
C VAL A 183 -11.19 -17.86 0.28
N GLY A 184 -12.42 -17.59 -0.16
CA GLY A 184 -12.68 -16.74 -1.34
C GLY A 184 -12.37 -15.25 -1.14
N PHE A 185 -12.12 -14.80 0.10
CA PHE A 185 -11.54 -13.50 0.40
C PHE A 185 -10.02 -13.62 0.58
N HIS A 186 -9.61 -14.46 1.55
CA HIS A 186 -8.21 -14.62 1.88
C HIS A 186 -7.95 -15.94 2.62
N LEU A 187 -6.88 -16.67 2.27
CA LEU A 187 -6.49 -17.92 2.91
C LEU A 187 -6.29 -17.80 4.43
N GLY A 188 -5.85 -16.65 4.91
CA GLY A 188 -5.64 -16.35 6.34
C GLY A 188 -6.90 -16.52 7.20
N THR A 189 -8.11 -16.51 6.61
CA THR A 189 -9.35 -16.78 7.36
C THR A 189 -9.39 -18.18 7.97
N LEU A 190 -8.67 -19.13 7.38
CA LEU A 190 -8.57 -20.50 7.94
C LEU A 190 -7.76 -20.54 9.25
N LEU A 191 -6.92 -19.55 9.52
CA LEU A 191 -6.08 -19.53 10.72
C LEU A 191 -6.87 -19.32 12.03
N VAL A 192 -8.18 -19.02 11.95
CA VAL A 192 -9.07 -18.99 13.12
C VAL A 192 -9.51 -20.39 13.56
N TYR A 193 -9.42 -21.38 12.68
CA TYR A 193 -9.89 -22.74 12.93
C TYR A 193 -9.28 -23.39 14.19
N PRO A 194 -7.94 -23.32 14.45
CA PRO A 194 -7.35 -23.98 15.62
C PRO A 194 -7.89 -23.48 16.95
N GLY A 195 -8.20 -22.20 17.07
CA GLY A 195 -8.81 -21.65 18.29
C GLY A 195 -10.25 -22.14 18.48
N ILE A 196 -11.06 -22.17 17.43
CA ILE A 196 -12.42 -22.73 17.47
C ILE A 196 -12.35 -24.23 17.77
N PHE A 197 -11.43 -24.96 17.15
CA PHE A 197 -11.17 -26.36 17.43
C PHE A 197 -10.89 -26.60 18.92
N LEU A 198 -10.00 -25.82 19.51
CA LEU A 198 -9.67 -25.93 20.93
C LEU A 198 -10.90 -25.64 21.81
N LEU A 199 -11.72 -24.66 21.45
CA LEU A 199 -12.96 -24.34 22.15
C LEU A 199 -13.93 -25.52 22.12
N ILE A 200 -14.05 -26.22 20.99
CA ILE A 200 -14.87 -27.43 20.83
C ILE A 200 -14.35 -28.56 21.74
N LEU A 201 -13.03 -28.77 21.78
CA LEU A 201 -12.42 -29.76 22.70
C LEU A 201 -12.74 -29.49 24.17
N MET A 202 -12.59 -28.22 24.58
CA MET A 202 -12.81 -27.77 25.96
C MET A 202 -14.30 -27.80 26.36
N ALA A 203 -15.21 -27.81 25.40
CA ALA A 203 -16.65 -27.88 25.64
C ALA A 203 -17.08 -29.21 26.25
N GLY A 204 -16.27 -30.28 26.17
CA GLY A 204 -16.52 -31.58 26.78
C GLY A 204 -17.76 -32.30 26.25
N GLY A 205 -18.20 -31.92 25.03
CA GLY A 205 -19.45 -32.45 24.45
C GLY A 205 -19.27 -33.84 23.84
N ARG A 206 -20.31 -34.68 23.95
CA ARG A 206 -20.32 -36.04 23.42
C ARG A 206 -20.47 -36.13 21.89
N LYS A 207 -20.67 -35.02 21.19
CA LYS A 207 -20.97 -34.99 19.76
C LYS A 207 -19.73 -35.18 18.89
N LEU A 208 -18.56 -34.64 19.30
CA LEU A 208 -17.29 -34.80 18.62
C LEU A 208 -16.27 -35.40 19.59
N ALA A 209 -15.68 -36.55 19.22
CA ALA A 209 -14.56 -37.14 19.95
C ALA A 209 -13.26 -36.42 19.57
N LEU A 210 -12.22 -36.50 20.40
CA LEU A 210 -10.90 -36.00 20.06
C LEU A 210 -10.40 -36.57 18.72
N ALA A 211 -10.68 -37.87 18.46
CA ALA A 211 -10.35 -38.52 17.19
C ALA A 211 -11.05 -37.88 15.99
N ASP A 212 -12.28 -37.40 16.15
CA ASP A 212 -13.02 -36.70 15.07
C ASP A 212 -12.34 -35.39 14.72
N LEU A 213 -11.94 -34.64 15.74
CA LEU A 213 -11.27 -33.36 15.59
C LEU A 213 -9.86 -33.52 15.02
N LEU A 214 -9.11 -34.53 15.48
CA LEU A 214 -7.77 -34.84 14.95
C LEU A 214 -7.84 -35.32 13.49
N GLY A 215 -8.82 -36.15 13.13
CA GLY A 215 -9.04 -36.63 11.77
C GLY A 215 -9.34 -35.49 10.79
N VAL A 216 -10.21 -34.55 11.16
CA VAL A 216 -10.51 -33.36 10.35
C VAL A 216 -9.27 -32.44 10.26
N SER A 217 -8.57 -32.23 11.39
CA SER A 217 -7.36 -31.40 11.39
C SER A 217 -6.22 -32.01 10.57
N ALA A 218 -6.08 -33.34 10.59
CA ALA A 218 -5.10 -34.02 9.73
C ALA A 218 -5.44 -33.81 8.24
N GLY A 219 -6.72 -33.96 7.86
CA GLY A 219 -7.16 -33.70 6.48
C GLY A 219 -6.91 -32.25 6.03
N LEU A 220 -7.29 -31.27 6.87
CA LEU A 220 -7.04 -29.86 6.61
C LEU A 220 -5.54 -29.53 6.61
N GLY A 221 -4.77 -30.12 7.51
CA GLY A 221 -3.32 -29.96 7.57
C GLY A 221 -2.63 -30.53 6.33
N LEU A 222 -3.08 -31.69 5.81
CA LEU A 222 -2.59 -32.25 4.56
C LEU A 222 -2.96 -31.36 3.35
N PHE A 223 -4.14 -30.79 3.33
CA PHE A 223 -4.54 -29.83 2.31
C PHE A 223 -3.64 -28.59 2.34
N LEU A 224 -3.39 -28.00 3.51
CA LEU A 224 -2.46 -26.87 3.64
C LEU A 224 -1.03 -27.27 3.30
N LEU A 225 -0.57 -28.45 3.71
CA LEU A 225 0.75 -28.96 3.36
C LEU A 225 0.89 -29.16 1.84
N SER A 226 -0.16 -29.58 1.15
CA SER A 226 -0.15 -29.76 -0.30
C SER A 226 0.06 -28.45 -1.07
N THR A 227 -0.42 -27.32 -0.53
CA THR A 227 -0.15 -25.99 -1.12
C THR A 227 1.32 -25.60 -0.99
N MET A 228 2.03 -26.16 0.01
CA MET A 228 3.45 -25.95 0.22
C MET A 228 4.31 -26.88 -0.64
N VAL A 229 3.98 -28.18 -0.63
CA VAL A 229 4.76 -29.22 -1.33
C VAL A 229 4.41 -29.28 -2.82
N LYS A 230 3.27 -28.74 -3.22
CA LYS A 230 2.77 -28.71 -4.61
C LYS A 230 2.64 -30.11 -5.23
N ASP A 231 2.29 -31.12 -4.42
CA ASP A 231 2.19 -32.51 -4.82
C ASP A 231 0.73 -32.99 -4.84
N ASP A 232 0.27 -33.42 -6.01
CA ASP A 232 -1.09 -33.92 -6.24
C ASP A 232 -1.43 -35.15 -5.42
N PHE A 233 -0.45 -36.02 -5.18
CA PHE A 233 -0.67 -37.24 -4.40
C PHE A 233 -0.93 -36.93 -2.93
N VAL A 234 -0.29 -35.89 -2.38
CA VAL A 234 -0.53 -35.43 -0.99
C VAL A 234 -1.94 -34.88 -0.84
N ILE A 235 -2.42 -34.09 -1.81
CA ILE A 235 -3.79 -33.58 -1.82
C ILE A 235 -4.79 -34.72 -1.91
N LEU A 236 -4.64 -35.58 -2.92
CA LEU A 236 -5.57 -36.67 -3.17
C LEU A 236 -5.59 -37.62 -1.96
N GLY A 237 -4.42 -37.96 -1.42
CA GLY A 237 -4.31 -38.78 -0.20
C GLY A 237 -5.00 -38.17 0.98
N GLY A 238 -4.83 -36.85 1.23
CA GLY A 238 -5.52 -36.15 2.31
C GLY A 238 -7.04 -36.11 2.14
N LEU A 239 -7.51 -35.84 0.94
CA LEU A 239 -8.95 -35.82 0.62
C LEU A 239 -9.58 -37.22 0.73
N VAL A 240 -8.90 -38.24 0.24
CA VAL A 240 -9.35 -39.65 0.35
C VAL A 240 -9.43 -40.09 1.81
N LEU A 241 -8.39 -39.80 2.60
CA LEU A 241 -8.37 -40.12 4.04
C LEU A 241 -9.51 -39.42 4.78
N LEU A 242 -9.70 -38.11 4.50
CA LEU A 242 -10.79 -37.36 5.10
C LEU A 242 -12.17 -37.90 4.71
N LEU A 243 -12.37 -38.25 3.45
CA LEU A 243 -13.61 -38.83 2.95
C LEU A 243 -13.87 -40.20 3.56
N VAL A 244 -12.86 -41.09 3.58
CA VAL A 244 -12.98 -42.43 4.21
C VAL A 244 -13.32 -42.32 5.69
N TYR A 245 -12.62 -41.41 6.39
CA TYR A 245 -12.92 -41.15 7.80
C TYR A 245 -14.34 -40.61 7.98
N ALA A 246 -14.77 -39.60 7.20
CA ALA A 246 -16.11 -39.03 7.25
C ALA A 246 -17.20 -40.08 6.98
N LEU A 247 -17.02 -40.94 5.98
CA LEU A 247 -17.91 -42.05 5.65
C LEU A 247 -17.96 -43.09 6.78
N SER A 248 -16.82 -43.49 7.34
CA SER A 248 -16.76 -44.44 8.47
C SER A 248 -17.55 -43.94 9.68
N ARG A 249 -17.45 -42.65 9.97
CA ARG A 249 -18.21 -42.01 11.05
C ARG A 249 -19.72 -41.95 10.72
N ALA A 250 -20.09 -41.67 9.49
CA ALA A 250 -21.49 -41.63 9.04
C ALA A 250 -22.15 -42.99 9.13
N PHE A 251 -21.46 -44.06 8.67
CA PHE A 251 -21.93 -45.45 8.84
C PHE A 251 -22.04 -45.88 10.31
N GLY A 252 -21.21 -45.28 11.19
CA GLY A 252 -21.33 -45.44 12.65
C GLY A 252 -22.45 -44.59 13.29
N GLY A 253 -23.38 -44.03 12.54
CA GLY A 253 -24.48 -43.20 13.02
C GLY A 253 -24.12 -41.78 13.45
N LYS A 254 -22.95 -41.29 13.04
CA LYS A 254 -22.45 -39.92 13.34
C LYS A 254 -22.14 -39.14 12.05
N PRO A 255 -23.15 -38.69 11.31
CA PRO A 255 -22.95 -38.06 10.00
C PRO A 255 -22.39 -36.62 10.06
N PHE A 256 -22.17 -36.06 11.26
CA PHE A 256 -21.79 -34.65 11.45
C PHE A 256 -20.54 -34.24 10.61
N ILE A 257 -19.53 -35.11 10.57
CA ILE A 257 -18.29 -34.81 9.83
C ILE A 257 -18.54 -34.81 8.33
N LEU A 258 -19.28 -35.80 7.82
CA LEU A 258 -19.62 -35.90 6.40
C LEU A 258 -20.44 -34.68 5.93
N ILE A 259 -21.44 -34.28 6.72
CA ILE A 259 -22.22 -33.07 6.45
C ILE A 259 -21.32 -31.83 6.52
N GLY A 260 -20.43 -31.74 7.52
CA GLY A 260 -19.47 -30.65 7.66
C GLY A 260 -18.53 -30.53 6.45
N CYS A 261 -18.00 -31.67 5.95
CA CYS A 261 -17.20 -31.66 4.72
C CYS A 261 -18.01 -31.14 3.53
N GLY A 262 -19.25 -31.59 3.37
CA GLY A 262 -20.11 -31.10 2.28
C GLY A 262 -20.40 -29.60 2.37
N VAL A 263 -20.67 -29.12 3.58
CA VAL A 263 -20.92 -27.69 3.85
C VAL A 263 -19.68 -26.85 3.64
N PHE A 264 -18.49 -27.34 4.01
CA PHE A 264 -17.21 -26.66 3.72
C PHE A 264 -16.99 -26.55 2.20
N LEU A 265 -17.16 -27.66 1.46
CA LEU A 265 -17.05 -27.69 0.01
C LEU A 265 -18.06 -26.74 -0.66
N LEU A 266 -19.29 -26.65 -0.10
CA LEU A 266 -20.27 -25.67 -0.58
C LEU A 266 -19.77 -24.24 -0.40
N GLY A 267 -19.14 -23.90 0.73
CA GLY A 267 -18.51 -22.59 0.91
C GLY A 267 -17.35 -22.38 -0.06
N LEU A 268 -16.48 -23.39 -0.22
CA LEU A 268 -15.32 -23.34 -1.10
C LEU A 268 -15.71 -23.26 -2.59
N SER A 269 -16.93 -23.72 -2.96
CA SER A 269 -17.42 -23.73 -4.35
C SER A 269 -17.51 -22.34 -4.99
N VAL A 270 -17.38 -21.26 -4.21
CA VAL A 270 -17.26 -19.90 -4.75
C VAL A 270 -16.08 -19.78 -5.72
N HIS A 271 -15.04 -20.62 -5.57
CA HIS A 271 -13.88 -20.62 -6.48
C HIS A 271 -14.23 -21.13 -7.90
N LEU A 272 -15.37 -21.80 -8.10
CA LEU A 272 -15.84 -22.18 -9.44
C LEU A 272 -16.17 -20.95 -10.30
N ILE A 273 -16.39 -19.78 -9.68
CA ILE A 273 -16.58 -18.54 -10.43
C ILE A 273 -15.32 -18.17 -11.23
N LEU A 274 -14.11 -18.50 -10.73
CA LEU A 274 -12.86 -18.27 -11.44
C LEU A 274 -12.84 -19.05 -12.77
N LEU A 275 -13.28 -20.33 -12.73
CA LEU A 275 -13.38 -21.18 -13.93
C LEU A 275 -14.37 -20.59 -14.96
N ILE A 276 -15.54 -20.16 -14.48
CA ILE A 276 -16.58 -19.57 -15.33
C ILE A 276 -16.08 -18.25 -15.95
N ARG A 277 -15.48 -17.40 -15.14
CA ARG A 277 -15.02 -16.07 -15.59
C ARG A 277 -13.82 -16.19 -16.54
N ALA A 278 -12.84 -17.05 -16.23
CA ALA A 278 -11.70 -17.28 -17.09
C ALA A 278 -12.10 -17.78 -18.49
N GLY A 279 -13.12 -18.64 -18.56
CA GLY A 279 -13.66 -19.12 -19.84
C GLY A 279 -14.36 -18.05 -20.68
N LEU A 280 -14.68 -16.88 -20.10
CA LEU A 280 -15.23 -15.71 -20.80
C LEU A 280 -14.16 -14.69 -21.22
N ASP A 281 -12.89 -14.98 -20.97
CA ASP A 281 -11.70 -14.20 -21.32
C ASP A 281 -11.81 -12.70 -20.90
N PRO A 282 -11.98 -12.39 -19.60
CA PRO A 282 -12.09 -11.02 -19.11
C PRO A 282 -10.78 -10.26 -19.34
N ALA A 283 -10.84 -8.92 -19.28
CA ALA A 283 -9.69 -8.05 -19.47
C ALA A 283 -8.49 -8.39 -18.58
N LEU A 284 -8.74 -8.73 -17.32
CA LEU A 284 -7.74 -9.29 -16.40
C LEU A 284 -8.10 -10.76 -16.13
N ASN A 285 -7.28 -11.67 -16.60
CA ASN A 285 -7.49 -13.12 -16.49
C ASN A 285 -6.20 -13.80 -16.00
N ASN A 286 -5.83 -13.50 -14.75
CA ASN A 286 -4.57 -13.98 -14.17
C ASN A 286 -4.55 -15.52 -14.11
N THR A 287 -3.47 -16.11 -14.61
CA THR A 287 -3.26 -17.57 -14.71
C THR A 287 -4.25 -18.28 -15.66
N GLN A 288 -5.30 -17.62 -16.16
CA GLN A 288 -6.34 -18.17 -17.04
C GLN A 288 -6.88 -19.53 -16.53
N PRO A 289 -7.57 -19.59 -15.36
CA PRO A 289 -8.08 -20.83 -14.80
C PRO A 289 -9.35 -21.33 -15.51
N ASP A 290 -9.26 -21.58 -16.83
CA ASP A 290 -10.36 -21.99 -17.70
C ASP A 290 -10.63 -23.51 -17.69
N ASN A 291 -9.85 -24.27 -16.95
CA ASN A 291 -10.00 -25.70 -16.75
C ASN A 291 -9.64 -26.09 -15.29
N PHE A 292 -9.96 -27.32 -14.91
CA PHE A 292 -9.76 -27.76 -13.52
C PHE A 292 -8.26 -27.79 -13.11
N GLN A 293 -7.35 -28.12 -14.03
CA GLN A 293 -5.92 -28.17 -13.73
C GLN A 293 -5.38 -26.76 -13.45
N THR A 294 -5.73 -25.78 -14.29
CA THR A 294 -5.31 -24.38 -14.08
C THR A 294 -5.99 -23.75 -12.87
N LEU A 295 -7.25 -24.12 -12.56
CA LEU A 295 -7.90 -23.72 -11.33
C LEU A 295 -7.14 -24.23 -10.09
N MET A 296 -6.71 -25.51 -10.11
CA MET A 296 -5.90 -26.06 -9.01
C MET A 296 -4.55 -25.38 -8.91
N SER A 297 -3.92 -25.01 -10.01
CA SER A 297 -2.68 -24.21 -10.04
C SER A 297 -2.87 -22.84 -9.36
N VAL A 298 -3.99 -22.16 -9.60
CA VAL A 298 -4.35 -20.91 -8.93
C VAL A 298 -4.52 -21.10 -7.42
N LEU A 299 -5.29 -22.11 -7.01
CA LEU A 299 -5.51 -22.39 -5.59
C LEU A 299 -4.23 -22.77 -4.83
N ARG A 300 -3.28 -23.42 -5.52
CA ARG A 300 -1.96 -23.79 -4.98
C ARG A 300 -0.94 -22.65 -5.02
N ARG A 301 -1.30 -21.51 -5.63
CA ARG A 301 -0.38 -20.38 -5.81
C ARG A 301 0.92 -20.80 -6.52
N GLU A 302 0.83 -21.61 -7.58
CA GLU A 302 1.99 -22.17 -8.28
C GLU A 302 2.85 -21.11 -8.99
N GLN A 303 2.32 -19.95 -9.26
CA GLN A 303 3.03 -18.80 -9.81
C GLN A 303 4.13 -18.29 -8.86
N TYR A 304 3.93 -18.45 -7.54
CA TYR A 304 4.89 -17.99 -6.55
C TYR A 304 5.84 -19.10 -6.14
N PRO A 305 7.09 -18.77 -5.80
CA PRO A 305 8.01 -19.78 -5.26
C PRO A 305 7.46 -20.37 -3.96
N PRO A 306 7.72 -21.65 -3.69
CA PRO A 306 7.32 -22.26 -2.43
C PRO A 306 7.99 -21.56 -1.24
N ILE A 307 7.22 -21.32 -0.19
CA ILE A 307 7.77 -20.80 1.07
C ILE A 307 8.45 -21.97 1.78
N ASP A 308 9.76 -21.86 2.02
CA ASP A 308 10.49 -22.79 2.88
C ASP A 308 10.79 -22.12 4.24
N PRO A 309 10.01 -22.44 5.28
CA PRO A 309 10.22 -21.86 6.59
C PRO A 309 11.47 -22.42 7.32
N MET A 310 12.11 -23.46 6.81
CA MET A 310 13.29 -24.04 7.42
C MET A 310 14.59 -23.35 6.97
N VAL A 311 14.60 -22.79 5.75
CA VAL A 311 15.71 -22.00 5.23
C VAL A 311 15.44 -20.53 5.51
N ARG A 312 16.03 -19.98 6.57
CA ARG A 312 15.79 -18.60 7.01
C ARG A 312 16.35 -17.57 6.01
N LYS A 313 15.50 -16.60 5.64
CA LYS A 313 15.85 -15.47 4.78
C LYS A 313 16.47 -14.29 5.53
N ALA A 314 16.22 -14.22 6.85
CA ALA A 314 16.81 -13.25 7.76
C ALA A 314 17.04 -13.87 9.15
N ASP A 315 17.78 -13.16 10.00
CA ASP A 315 18.00 -13.57 11.40
C ASP A 315 16.67 -13.73 12.16
N LEU A 316 16.58 -14.79 12.96
CA LEU A 316 15.35 -15.11 13.70
C LEU A 316 14.93 -13.98 14.66
N TRP A 317 15.90 -13.37 15.37
CA TRP A 317 15.60 -12.27 16.27
C TRP A 317 15.20 -11.01 15.54
N TRP A 318 15.72 -10.79 14.32
CA TRP A 318 15.25 -9.73 13.45
C TRP A 318 13.78 -9.96 13.08
N GLN A 319 13.39 -11.16 12.64
CA GLN A 319 12.01 -11.48 12.29
C GLN A 319 11.05 -11.33 13.47
N ILE A 320 11.47 -11.76 14.67
CA ILE A 320 10.67 -11.56 15.91
C ILE A 320 10.51 -10.06 16.17
N ARG A 321 11.60 -9.29 16.17
CA ARG A 321 11.53 -7.83 16.38
C ARG A 321 10.71 -7.10 15.32
N TYR A 322 10.74 -7.58 14.09
CA TYR A 322 9.96 -7.03 12.98
C TYR A 322 8.46 -7.09 13.27
N TYR A 323 7.94 -8.25 13.67
CA TYR A 323 6.53 -8.39 14.09
C TYR A 323 6.18 -7.55 15.32
N TYR A 324 6.99 -7.64 16.37
CA TYR A 324 6.68 -6.90 17.61
C TYR A 324 6.88 -5.39 17.45
N GLY A 325 7.72 -4.94 16.55
CA GLY A 325 7.78 -3.54 16.11
C GLY A 325 6.42 -3.08 15.56
N PHE A 326 5.87 -3.81 14.61
CA PHE A 326 4.53 -3.52 14.08
C PHE A 326 3.45 -3.55 15.16
N LEU A 327 3.48 -4.53 16.08
CA LEU A 327 2.49 -4.58 17.16
C LEU A 327 2.52 -3.34 18.05
N LEU A 328 3.69 -2.79 18.35
CA LEU A 328 3.83 -1.59 19.17
C LEU A 328 3.40 -0.33 18.41
N ASP A 329 3.69 -0.26 17.10
CA ASP A 329 3.32 0.87 16.26
C ASP A 329 1.81 0.96 16.00
N GLN A 330 1.08 -0.18 16.06
CA GLN A 330 -0.39 -0.18 15.92
C GLN A 330 -1.08 0.83 16.83
N PHE A 331 -0.57 1.00 18.06
CA PHE A 331 -1.25 1.73 19.12
C PHE A 331 -0.53 3.01 19.53
N SER A 332 0.43 3.51 18.74
CA SER A 332 1.12 4.77 18.99
C SER A 332 0.23 5.95 18.54
N PHE A 333 -0.62 6.46 19.46
CA PHE A 333 -1.61 7.49 19.16
C PHE A 333 -1.10 8.93 19.24
N LEU A 334 -0.02 9.20 19.96
CA LEU A 334 0.53 10.53 20.14
C LEU A 334 2.00 10.54 19.72
N ASP A 335 2.26 11.02 18.54
CA ASP A 335 3.59 11.47 18.13
C ASP A 335 3.61 13.00 18.22
N LEU A 336 4.03 13.51 19.37
CA LEU A 336 4.22 14.94 19.60
C LEU A 336 5.67 15.35 19.30
N GLY A 337 6.30 14.72 18.31
CA GLY A 337 7.60 15.04 17.74
C GLY A 337 8.74 15.24 18.75
N SER A 338 8.71 16.34 19.48
CA SER A 338 9.74 16.72 20.46
C SER A 338 9.62 16.04 21.82
N LEU A 339 8.50 15.37 22.14
CA LEU A 339 8.25 14.76 23.45
C LEU A 339 8.28 13.23 23.40
N ARG A 340 9.47 12.64 23.20
CA ARG A 340 9.68 11.17 23.24
C ARG A 340 8.98 10.44 24.40
N PRO A 341 8.80 11.01 25.63
CA PRO A 341 8.05 10.35 26.71
C PRO A 341 6.58 10.10 26.40
N THR A 342 5.92 10.92 25.57
CA THR A 342 4.50 10.77 25.26
C THR A 342 4.23 9.56 24.37
N ARG A 343 5.09 9.27 23.39
CA ARG A 343 5.02 8.05 22.57
C ARG A 343 5.10 6.80 23.44
N LEU A 344 6.01 6.78 24.42
CA LEU A 344 6.14 5.65 25.34
C LEU A 344 4.88 5.44 26.19
N LEU A 345 4.26 6.52 26.71
CA LEU A 345 3.04 6.42 27.49
C LEU A 345 1.87 5.88 26.67
N THR A 346 1.73 6.28 25.43
CA THR A 346 0.64 5.81 24.55
C THR A 346 0.78 4.34 24.17
N ILE A 347 2.00 3.82 24.06
CA ILE A 347 2.27 2.39 23.84
C ILE A 347 2.04 1.58 25.13
N LEU A 348 2.42 2.11 26.30
CA LEU A 348 2.30 1.38 27.57
C LEU A 348 0.87 1.09 27.98
N VAL A 349 -0.09 1.98 27.69
CA VAL A 349 -1.51 1.78 28.05
C VAL A 349 -2.10 0.56 27.35
N PRO A 350 -2.09 0.42 26.01
CA PRO A 350 -2.65 -0.75 25.33
C PRO A 350 -1.88 -2.03 25.67
N VAL A 351 -0.55 -1.99 25.82
CA VAL A 351 0.24 -3.16 26.23
C VAL A 351 -0.13 -3.60 27.63
N PHE A 352 -0.21 -2.69 28.57
CA PHE A 352 -0.65 -3.00 29.95
C PHE A 352 -2.06 -3.59 29.98
N LEU A 353 -3.01 -3.00 29.26
CA LEU A 353 -4.37 -3.52 29.18
C LEU A 353 -4.41 -4.90 28.52
N GLY A 354 -3.67 -5.10 27.42
CA GLY A 354 -3.57 -6.39 26.74
C GLY A 354 -3.06 -7.51 27.66
N LEU A 355 -1.98 -7.24 28.40
CA LEU A 355 -1.44 -8.18 29.39
C LEU A 355 -2.38 -8.42 30.55
N LEU A 356 -3.01 -7.37 31.08
CA LEU A 356 -4.01 -7.50 32.14
C LEU A 356 -5.21 -8.33 31.68
N GLY A 357 -5.67 -8.14 30.44
CA GLY A 357 -6.75 -8.91 29.84
C GLY A 357 -6.40 -10.39 29.65
N ALA A 358 -5.17 -10.66 29.20
CA ALA A 358 -4.68 -12.04 29.10
C ALA A 358 -4.60 -12.72 30.46
N ILE A 359 -4.03 -12.05 31.47
CA ILE A 359 -3.94 -12.57 32.85
C ILE A 359 -5.35 -12.80 33.44
N HIS A 360 -6.24 -11.82 33.32
CA HIS A 360 -7.61 -11.93 33.84
C HIS A 360 -8.38 -13.07 33.14
N GLY A 361 -8.26 -13.16 31.81
CA GLY A 361 -8.87 -14.22 31.01
C GLY A 361 -8.41 -15.61 31.40
N PHE A 362 -7.11 -15.80 31.64
CA PHE A 362 -6.56 -17.07 32.13
C PHE A 362 -7.21 -17.56 33.42
N PHE A 363 -7.43 -16.67 34.40
CA PHE A 363 -8.03 -17.07 35.69
C PHE A 363 -9.54 -17.15 35.67
N ARG A 364 -10.22 -16.31 34.86
CA ARG A 364 -11.69 -16.12 34.96
C ARG A 364 -12.48 -16.59 33.74
N ALA A 365 -11.83 -16.78 32.59
CA ALA A 365 -12.51 -17.05 31.32
C ALA A 365 -11.78 -18.15 30.52
N ARG A 366 -11.33 -19.23 31.19
CA ARG A 366 -10.40 -20.23 30.63
C ARG A 366 -10.75 -20.76 29.22
N PRO A 367 -11.98 -21.22 28.89
CA PRO A 367 -12.22 -21.75 27.54
C PRO A 367 -12.02 -20.72 26.46
N TRP A 368 -12.56 -19.53 26.66
CA TRP A 368 -12.46 -18.40 25.69
C TRP A 368 -11.06 -17.81 25.62
N TYR A 369 -10.38 -17.74 26.79
CA TYR A 369 -8.98 -17.31 26.85
C TYR A 369 -8.08 -18.16 25.95
N TRP A 370 -8.18 -19.49 26.05
CA TRP A 370 -7.36 -20.39 25.24
C TRP A 370 -7.68 -20.29 23.75
N MET A 371 -8.94 -20.10 23.38
CA MET A 371 -9.34 -19.84 22.00
C MET A 371 -8.68 -18.57 21.46
N LEU A 372 -8.75 -17.47 22.22
CA LEU A 372 -8.16 -16.20 21.81
C LEU A 372 -6.64 -16.26 21.75
N LEU A 373 -6.00 -16.88 22.77
CA LEU A 373 -4.55 -16.99 22.82
C LEU A 373 -4.00 -17.83 21.67
N VAL A 374 -4.59 -18.98 21.39
CA VAL A 374 -4.15 -19.85 20.29
C VAL A 374 -4.30 -19.12 18.96
N ASN A 375 -5.40 -18.43 18.73
CA ASN A 375 -5.59 -17.64 17.52
C ASN A 375 -4.59 -16.48 17.45
N TYR A 376 -4.31 -15.79 18.55
CA TYR A 376 -3.26 -14.76 18.57
C TYR A 376 -1.89 -15.34 18.19
N VAL A 377 -1.43 -16.38 18.87
CA VAL A 377 -0.12 -17.00 18.64
C VAL A 377 0.02 -17.52 17.19
N ILE A 378 -1.06 -18.11 16.64
CA ILE A 378 -1.02 -18.62 15.26
C ILE A 378 -0.91 -17.47 14.25
N ASN A 379 -1.72 -16.41 14.40
CA ASN A 379 -1.75 -15.30 13.47
C ASN A 379 -0.59 -14.29 13.70
N ALA A 380 0.09 -14.38 14.82
CA ALA A 380 1.28 -13.61 15.18
C ALA A 380 2.56 -14.39 14.93
N ASP A 381 2.98 -15.14 15.96
CA ASP A 381 4.31 -15.75 16.01
C ASP A 381 4.48 -16.87 14.97
N ILE A 382 3.49 -17.79 14.87
CA ILE A 382 3.58 -18.93 13.93
C ILE A 382 3.53 -18.42 12.49
N LEU A 383 2.64 -17.49 12.19
CA LEU A 383 2.53 -16.91 10.85
C LEU A 383 3.80 -16.14 10.47
N ASN A 384 4.37 -15.36 11.38
CA ASN A 384 5.63 -14.64 11.16
C ASN A 384 6.78 -15.60 10.82
N LEU A 385 6.91 -16.69 11.60
CA LEU A 385 7.92 -17.71 11.35
C LEU A 385 7.69 -18.45 10.02
N TYR A 386 6.43 -18.69 9.66
CA TYR A 386 6.05 -19.34 8.40
C TYR A 386 6.35 -18.46 7.18
N LEU A 387 5.97 -17.20 7.20
CA LEU A 387 6.16 -16.27 6.08
C LEU A 387 7.64 -15.98 5.82
N ASN A 388 8.49 -16.10 6.85
CA ASN A 388 9.95 -16.09 6.71
C ASN A 388 10.46 -14.87 5.94
N PHE A 389 10.08 -13.67 6.39
CA PHE A 389 10.44 -12.42 5.73
C PHE A 389 11.93 -12.17 5.67
N SER A 390 12.37 -11.54 4.58
CA SER A 390 13.71 -11.00 4.39
C SER A 390 13.87 -9.66 5.10
N ASP A 391 15.09 -9.28 5.43
CA ASP A 391 15.44 -7.94 5.91
C ASP A 391 15.47 -6.88 4.79
N ASN A 392 15.35 -7.31 3.53
CA ASN A 392 15.30 -6.48 2.32
C ASN A 392 13.91 -6.46 1.66
N GLU A 393 12.82 -6.54 2.45
CA GLU A 393 11.46 -6.44 1.90
C GLU A 393 11.21 -5.04 1.31
N VAL A 394 10.72 -5.01 0.08
CA VAL A 394 10.40 -3.75 -0.64
C VAL A 394 9.18 -3.04 -0.04
N ARG A 395 8.20 -3.81 0.47
CA ARG A 395 6.98 -3.33 1.13
C ARG A 395 6.97 -3.79 2.58
N GLU A 396 6.52 -2.95 3.50
CA GLU A 396 6.20 -3.39 4.86
C GLU A 396 5.10 -4.44 4.83
N ARG A 397 5.27 -5.52 5.59
CA ARG A 397 4.41 -6.71 5.54
C ARG A 397 3.46 -6.82 6.75
N ASP A 398 3.18 -5.71 7.41
CA ASP A 398 2.34 -5.60 8.60
C ASP A 398 0.89 -6.06 8.37
N TYR A 399 0.36 -5.87 7.17
CA TYR A 399 -1.00 -6.25 6.80
C TYR A 399 -1.30 -7.75 6.94
N PHE A 400 -0.31 -8.63 6.83
CA PHE A 400 -0.48 -10.05 7.10
C PHE A 400 -0.87 -10.33 8.56
N PHE A 401 -0.52 -9.42 9.47
CA PHE A 401 -0.76 -9.55 10.91
C PHE A 401 -2.04 -8.85 11.38
N SER A 402 -2.86 -8.28 10.49
CA SER A 402 -4.11 -7.57 10.85
C SER A 402 -5.00 -8.39 11.79
N THR A 403 -5.10 -9.70 11.55
CA THR A 403 -5.84 -10.63 12.41
C THR A 403 -5.20 -10.78 13.80
N ALA A 404 -3.88 -10.81 13.92
CA ALA A 404 -3.18 -10.85 15.21
C ALA A 404 -3.43 -9.57 16.01
N PHE A 405 -3.37 -8.42 15.37
CA PHE A 405 -3.68 -7.12 16.01
C PHE A 405 -5.12 -7.07 16.50
N MET A 406 -6.06 -7.64 15.75
CA MET A 406 -7.45 -7.78 16.17
C MET A 406 -7.56 -8.66 17.44
N PHE A 407 -6.87 -9.81 17.50
CA PHE A 407 -6.88 -10.65 18.71
C PHE A 407 -6.21 -9.95 19.90
N PHE A 408 -5.17 -9.17 19.68
CA PHE A 408 -4.57 -8.36 20.74
C PHE A 408 -5.53 -7.25 21.23
N ALA A 409 -6.29 -6.61 20.36
CA ALA A 409 -7.33 -5.66 20.73
C ALA A 409 -8.46 -6.30 21.58
N LEU A 410 -8.79 -7.57 21.33
CA LEU A 410 -9.69 -8.33 22.21
C LEU A 410 -9.13 -8.42 23.64
N PHE A 411 -7.83 -8.70 23.80
CA PHE A 411 -7.19 -8.68 25.12
C PHE A 411 -7.15 -7.29 25.74
N ILE A 412 -6.92 -6.22 24.95
CA ILE A 412 -6.99 -4.83 25.46
C ILE A 412 -8.36 -4.54 26.05
N GLY A 413 -9.43 -4.88 25.34
CA GLY A 413 -10.81 -4.67 25.82
C GLY A 413 -11.15 -5.47 27.08
N LEU A 414 -10.71 -6.74 27.14
CA LEU A 414 -10.85 -7.57 28.32
C LEU A 414 -10.07 -7.02 29.51
N GLY A 415 -8.87 -6.47 29.28
CA GLY A 415 -8.08 -5.81 30.32
C GLY A 415 -8.71 -4.51 30.82
N ALA A 416 -9.31 -3.73 29.94
CA ALA A 416 -10.07 -2.56 30.33
C ALA A 416 -11.26 -2.93 31.23
N ALA A 417 -12.06 -3.92 30.85
CA ALA A 417 -13.15 -4.43 31.66
C ALA A 417 -12.67 -4.95 33.03
N ALA A 418 -11.56 -5.71 33.07
CA ALA A 418 -10.93 -6.22 34.27
C ALA A 418 -10.43 -5.09 35.17
N LEU A 419 -9.72 -4.09 34.64
CA LEU A 419 -9.25 -2.92 35.38
C LEU A 419 -10.42 -2.20 36.06
N LEU A 420 -11.47 -1.92 35.31
CA LEU A 420 -12.68 -1.26 35.83
C LEU A 420 -13.35 -2.11 36.92
N ARG A 421 -13.35 -3.44 36.76
CA ARG A 421 -13.87 -4.36 37.76
C ARG A 421 -13.04 -4.35 39.07
N TYR A 422 -11.70 -4.34 38.96
CA TYR A 422 -10.83 -4.25 40.14
C TYR A 422 -10.98 -2.93 40.87
N LEU A 423 -11.13 -1.84 40.14
CA LEU A 423 -11.36 -0.51 40.71
C LEU A 423 -12.73 -0.42 41.41
N SER A 424 -13.77 -1.04 40.88
CA SER A 424 -15.14 -0.97 41.44
C SER A 424 -15.45 -2.00 42.54
N GLY A 425 -14.68 -3.08 42.61
CA GLY A 425 -14.93 -4.20 43.54
C GLY A 425 -13.88 -4.37 44.63
N PRO A 426 -12.77 -5.11 44.42
CA PRO A 426 -11.84 -5.49 45.50
C PRO A 426 -11.09 -4.35 46.13
N LEU A 427 -10.68 -3.34 45.34
CA LEU A 427 -10.10 -2.09 45.87
C LEU A 427 -11.13 -1.30 46.64
N ALA A 428 -12.38 -1.30 46.19
CA ALA A 428 -13.52 -0.74 46.87
C ALA A 428 -13.74 -1.35 48.27
N ALA A 429 -13.70 -2.68 48.37
CA ALA A 429 -13.89 -3.40 49.64
C ALA A 429 -12.77 -3.14 50.63
N ARG A 430 -11.51 -2.96 50.15
CA ARG A 430 -10.37 -2.59 50.98
C ARG A 430 -10.41 -1.09 51.39
N GLY A 431 -10.87 -0.24 50.49
CA GLY A 431 -11.00 1.21 50.76
C GLY A 431 -12.32 1.60 51.41
N ALA A 432 -13.32 0.72 51.51
CA ALA A 432 -14.63 0.97 52.11
C ALA A 432 -14.55 1.31 53.63
N ARG A 433 -13.40 1.03 54.27
CA ARG A 433 -13.10 1.57 55.58
C ARG A 433 -12.77 3.05 55.57
N LEU A 434 -12.47 3.65 54.40
CA LEU A 434 -11.99 5.02 54.23
C LEU A 434 -12.79 5.88 53.21
N ALA A 435 -13.60 5.31 52.33
CA ALA A 435 -14.32 6.04 51.30
C ALA A 435 -15.75 5.57 51.07
N LYS A 436 -16.65 6.51 50.75
CA LYS A 436 -18.08 6.20 50.47
C LYS A 436 -18.21 5.46 49.15
N PRO A 437 -19.15 4.44 49.01
CA PRO A 437 -19.37 3.68 47.78
C PRO A 437 -19.57 4.54 46.51
N ALA A 438 -20.15 5.73 46.68
CA ALA A 438 -20.36 6.70 45.60
C ALA A 438 -19.04 7.24 44.98
N ILE A 439 -17.96 7.36 45.79
CA ILE A 439 -16.65 7.83 45.31
C ILE A 439 -16.00 6.78 44.43
N ILE A 440 -16.16 5.53 44.79
CA ILE A 440 -15.58 4.37 44.09
C ILE A 440 -16.25 4.18 42.73
N GLY A 441 -17.59 4.26 42.70
CA GLY A 441 -18.35 4.23 41.43
C GLY A 441 -17.96 5.39 40.50
N ARG A 442 -17.70 6.58 41.03
CA ARG A 442 -17.21 7.75 40.27
C ARG A 442 -15.79 7.52 39.72
N ALA A 443 -14.91 6.89 40.51
CA ALA A 443 -13.56 6.58 40.08
C ALA A 443 -13.55 5.58 38.92
N ALA A 444 -14.34 4.49 38.98
CA ALA A 444 -14.48 3.53 37.93
C ALA A 444 -15.08 4.16 36.66
N ALA A 445 -16.11 5.00 36.81
CA ALA A 445 -16.71 5.71 35.67
C ALA A 445 -15.73 6.72 35.06
N GLY A 446 -14.96 7.44 35.87
CA GLY A 446 -13.91 8.37 35.39
C GLY A 446 -12.79 7.62 34.64
N THR A 447 -12.35 6.47 35.16
CA THR A 447 -11.34 5.66 34.47
C THR A 447 -11.87 5.10 33.13
N ALA A 448 -13.12 4.65 33.07
CA ALA A 448 -13.74 4.22 31.83
C ALA A 448 -13.81 5.35 30.81
N ALA A 449 -14.27 6.54 31.25
CA ALA A 449 -14.29 7.71 30.38
C ALA A 449 -12.89 8.08 29.87
N ALA A 450 -11.87 8.03 30.73
CA ALA A 450 -10.49 8.30 30.35
C ALA A 450 -9.96 7.26 29.34
N LEU A 451 -10.23 5.97 29.53
CA LEU A 451 -9.83 4.92 28.60
C LEU A 451 -10.52 5.07 27.23
N ILE A 452 -11.83 5.35 27.22
CA ILE A 452 -12.58 5.61 25.98
C ILE A 452 -12.02 6.84 25.29
N LEU A 453 -11.76 7.93 26.06
CA LEU A 453 -11.20 9.16 25.51
C LEU A 453 -9.81 8.93 24.93
N ILE A 454 -8.92 8.21 25.64
CA ILE A 454 -7.57 7.86 25.13
C ILE A 454 -7.67 7.03 23.86
N SER A 455 -8.54 6.03 23.84
CA SER A 455 -8.71 5.17 22.65
C SER A 455 -9.34 5.89 21.46
N ALA A 456 -10.08 6.98 21.70
CA ALA A 456 -10.72 7.80 20.67
C ALA A 456 -9.92 9.08 20.32
N LEU A 457 -8.75 9.30 20.92
CA LEU A 457 -7.94 10.50 20.68
C LEU A 457 -7.70 10.83 19.20
N PRO A 458 -7.42 9.86 18.31
CA PRO A 458 -7.24 10.16 16.89
C PRO A 458 -8.47 10.81 16.25
N ALA A 459 -9.69 10.38 16.64
CA ALA A 459 -10.93 10.97 16.13
C ALA A 459 -11.19 12.39 16.67
N LEU A 460 -10.67 12.69 17.87
CA LEU A 460 -10.86 13.99 18.54
C LEU A 460 -9.84 15.03 18.12
N ALA A 461 -8.80 14.63 17.42
CA ALA A 461 -7.73 15.48 16.94
C ALA A 461 -7.52 15.31 15.43
N PRO A 462 -8.50 15.68 14.56
CA PRO A 462 -8.26 15.79 13.13
C PRO A 462 -7.08 16.75 12.92
N GLY A 463 -6.09 16.34 12.14
CA GLY A 463 -4.83 17.06 12.00
C GLY A 463 -3.72 16.61 12.97
N SER A 464 -3.98 15.61 13.86
CA SER A 464 -2.89 14.90 14.53
C SER A 464 -2.02 14.12 13.51
N ALA A 465 -0.76 13.86 13.85
CA ALA A 465 0.13 13.11 13.01
C ALA A 465 -0.44 11.72 12.60
N LYS A 466 -1.23 11.09 13.48
CA LYS A 466 -1.89 9.83 13.16
C LYS A 466 -3.03 10.00 12.18
N TRP A 467 -3.87 11.02 12.34
CA TRP A 467 -4.92 11.33 11.35
C TRP A 467 -4.31 11.66 10.00
N TYR A 468 -3.33 12.57 9.95
CA TYR A 468 -2.63 12.97 8.74
C TYR A 468 -2.08 11.78 7.95
N ARG A 469 -1.45 10.80 8.62
CA ARG A 469 -0.94 9.58 7.97
C ARG A 469 -2.00 8.68 7.36
N HIS A 470 -3.24 8.73 7.89
CA HIS A 470 -4.34 7.87 7.43
C HIS A 470 -5.36 8.63 6.58
N ASP A 471 -5.26 9.94 6.46
CA ASP A 471 -6.18 10.69 5.62
C ASP A 471 -5.78 10.56 4.15
N ARG A 472 -6.55 9.75 3.43
CA ARG A 472 -6.39 9.53 1.99
C ARG A 472 -7.40 10.31 1.17
N SER A 473 -8.25 11.16 1.80
CA SER A 473 -9.36 11.83 1.13
C SER A 473 -8.93 12.74 -0.03
N GLU A 474 -7.71 13.27 0.04
CA GLU A 474 -7.11 14.11 -1.01
C GLU A 474 -5.96 13.39 -1.77
N ASN A 475 -5.66 12.13 -1.42
CA ASN A 475 -4.54 11.41 -2.04
C ASN A 475 -4.97 10.80 -3.38
N ARG A 476 -4.48 11.36 -4.48
CA ARG A 476 -4.68 10.89 -5.85
C ARG A 476 -3.37 10.53 -6.55
N THR A 477 -2.29 10.38 -5.81
CA THR A 477 -0.93 10.25 -6.33
C THR A 477 -0.75 9.05 -7.27
N ALA A 478 -1.32 7.89 -6.91
CA ALA A 478 -1.21 6.70 -7.76
C ALA A 478 -1.94 6.88 -9.10
N HIS A 479 -3.09 7.54 -9.08
CA HIS A 479 -3.84 7.88 -10.28
C HIS A 479 -3.08 8.88 -11.16
N GLU A 480 -2.60 9.98 -10.57
CA GLU A 480 -1.84 11.01 -11.26
C GLU A 480 -0.57 10.45 -11.91
N TYR A 481 0.20 9.65 -11.18
CA TYR A 481 1.43 9.04 -11.68
C TYR A 481 1.15 8.12 -12.89
N ALA A 482 0.15 7.28 -12.77
CA ALA A 482 -0.27 6.38 -13.84
C ALA A 482 -0.82 7.14 -15.06
N TRP A 483 -1.61 8.18 -14.81
CA TRP A 483 -2.15 9.04 -15.86
C TRP A 483 -1.02 9.74 -16.63
N ASN A 484 -0.06 10.34 -15.93
CA ASN A 484 1.11 10.98 -16.53
C ASN A 484 1.95 10.02 -17.35
N LEU A 485 2.17 8.79 -16.83
CA LEU A 485 2.90 7.77 -17.58
C LEU A 485 2.21 7.45 -18.90
N LEU A 486 0.91 7.14 -18.90
CA LEU A 486 0.17 6.82 -20.12
C LEU A 486 0.01 8.04 -21.05
N ALA A 487 -0.29 9.21 -20.49
CA ALA A 487 -0.48 10.43 -21.26
C ALA A 487 0.79 10.87 -22.02
N GLY A 488 1.97 10.60 -21.45
CA GLY A 488 3.25 10.93 -22.07
C GLY A 488 3.67 10.01 -23.22
N LEU A 489 3.00 8.88 -23.44
CA LEU A 489 3.40 7.89 -24.46
C LEU A 489 2.76 8.18 -25.83
N ASP A 490 3.52 7.92 -26.89
CA ASP A 490 3.03 8.04 -28.28
C ASP A 490 1.80 7.16 -28.54
N PRO A 491 0.92 7.56 -29.46
CA PRO A 491 -0.21 6.74 -29.87
C PRO A 491 0.19 5.35 -30.36
N GLY A 492 -0.54 4.33 -29.86
CA GLY A 492 -0.29 2.94 -30.20
C GLY A 492 0.99 2.33 -29.60
N ALA A 493 1.59 3.00 -28.62
CA ALA A 493 2.83 2.54 -27.99
C ALA A 493 2.71 1.16 -27.33
N ILE A 494 3.87 0.53 -27.14
CA ILE A 494 4.06 -0.63 -26.28
C ILE A 494 4.93 -0.15 -25.12
N VAL A 495 4.43 -0.24 -23.88
CA VAL A 495 5.19 0.15 -22.69
C VAL A 495 5.45 -1.07 -21.80
N PHE A 496 6.72 -1.28 -21.49
CA PHE A 496 7.13 -2.25 -20.48
C PHE A 496 7.08 -1.61 -19.10
N THR A 497 6.54 -2.34 -18.12
CA THR A 497 6.46 -1.98 -16.70
C THR A 497 7.14 -3.04 -15.85
N ASN A 498 7.51 -2.72 -14.60
CA ASN A 498 8.30 -3.63 -13.77
C ASN A 498 7.47 -4.47 -12.80
N GLY A 499 6.58 -3.84 -12.04
CA GLY A 499 5.85 -4.47 -10.93
C GLY A 499 4.43 -3.95 -10.76
N ASP A 500 3.90 -4.09 -9.55
CA ASP A 500 2.51 -3.81 -9.24
C ASP A 500 2.22 -2.31 -9.31
N ASN A 501 3.12 -1.47 -8.78
CA ASN A 501 2.93 -0.03 -8.64
C ASN A 501 2.91 0.75 -9.95
N ASP A 502 3.57 0.26 -10.97
CA ASP A 502 3.61 0.87 -12.30
C ASP A 502 2.78 0.10 -13.35
N THR A 503 2.08 -0.97 -12.95
CA THR A 503 1.25 -1.79 -13.84
C THR A 503 -0.23 -1.69 -13.46
N TYR A 504 -0.59 -1.97 -12.21
CA TYR A 504 -1.99 -2.06 -11.78
C TYR A 504 -2.74 -0.74 -11.87
N PRO A 505 -2.12 0.42 -11.57
CA PRO A 505 -2.76 1.70 -11.84
C PRO A 505 -3.02 1.96 -13.33
N LEU A 506 -2.15 1.49 -14.24
CA LEU A 506 -2.38 1.62 -15.68
C LEU A 506 -3.55 0.74 -16.15
N TRP A 507 -3.66 -0.49 -15.62
CA TRP A 507 -4.81 -1.35 -15.91
C TRP A 507 -6.12 -0.73 -15.45
N TYR A 508 -6.12 -0.10 -14.27
CA TYR A 508 -7.28 0.64 -13.78
C TYR A 508 -7.70 1.75 -14.74
N LEU A 509 -6.76 2.60 -15.17
CA LEU A 509 -7.04 3.68 -16.11
C LEU A 509 -7.59 3.14 -17.43
N GLN A 510 -7.01 2.06 -17.96
CA GLN A 510 -7.44 1.48 -19.23
C GLN A 510 -8.80 0.78 -19.15
N GLU A 511 -9.04 -0.01 -18.11
CA GLU A 511 -10.20 -0.89 -18.05
C GLU A 511 -11.40 -0.29 -17.30
N VAL A 512 -11.18 0.71 -16.44
CA VAL A 512 -12.25 1.37 -15.68
C VAL A 512 -12.56 2.76 -16.23
N GLU A 513 -11.54 3.51 -16.65
CA GLU A 513 -11.70 4.90 -17.12
C GLU A 513 -11.62 5.05 -18.65
N ASP A 514 -11.44 3.95 -19.39
CA ASP A 514 -11.29 3.92 -20.87
C ASP A 514 -10.14 4.80 -21.40
N PHE A 515 -9.10 5.05 -20.55
CA PHE A 515 -8.02 5.95 -20.86
C PHE A 515 -6.88 5.24 -21.58
N ARG A 516 -6.45 5.74 -22.74
CA ARG A 516 -5.31 5.27 -23.53
C ARG A 516 -5.30 3.74 -23.78
N ARG A 517 -6.42 3.16 -24.16
CA ARG A 517 -6.50 1.74 -24.58
C ARG A 517 -5.74 1.41 -25.85
N ASP A 518 -5.29 2.42 -26.58
CA ASP A 518 -4.38 2.28 -27.74
C ASP A 518 -2.99 1.79 -27.33
N VAL A 519 -2.57 2.05 -26.08
CA VAL A 519 -1.27 1.65 -25.52
C VAL A 519 -1.33 0.22 -25.01
N THR A 520 -0.32 -0.60 -25.38
CA THR A 520 -0.17 -1.96 -24.85
C THR A 520 0.75 -1.96 -23.64
N VAL A 521 0.19 -2.17 -22.43
CA VAL A 521 0.94 -2.26 -21.18
C VAL A 521 1.44 -3.69 -20.97
N VAL A 522 2.74 -3.89 -20.82
CA VAL A 522 3.40 -5.18 -20.70
C VAL A 522 4.22 -5.29 -19.43
N ASN A 523 3.76 -6.10 -18.46
CA ASN A 523 4.48 -6.32 -17.20
C ASN A 523 5.64 -7.31 -17.38
N LEU A 524 6.88 -6.90 -17.05
CA LEU A 524 8.10 -7.69 -17.21
C LEU A 524 8.19 -8.91 -16.28
N ALA A 525 7.48 -8.91 -15.16
CA ALA A 525 7.42 -10.09 -14.30
C ALA A 525 6.47 -11.14 -14.90
N LEU A 526 5.30 -10.73 -15.35
CA LEU A 526 4.26 -11.61 -15.89
C LEU A 526 4.60 -12.14 -17.28
N ILE A 527 5.38 -11.42 -18.08
CA ILE A 527 5.77 -11.87 -19.43
C ILE A 527 6.64 -13.15 -19.44
N ASN A 528 7.17 -13.54 -18.28
CA ASN A 528 7.81 -14.85 -18.09
C ASN A 528 6.82 -16.02 -18.12
N LEU A 529 5.51 -15.75 -18.05
CA LEU A 529 4.46 -16.75 -17.90
C LEU A 529 3.71 -16.94 -19.23
N PRO A 530 3.64 -18.16 -19.77
CA PRO A 530 3.01 -18.43 -21.07
C PRO A 530 1.56 -17.92 -21.17
N TRP A 531 0.76 -18.07 -20.11
CA TRP A 531 -0.63 -17.62 -20.10
C TRP A 531 -0.76 -16.11 -20.33
N TYR A 532 0.14 -15.30 -19.77
CA TYR A 532 0.10 -13.85 -19.92
C TYR A 532 0.42 -13.43 -21.36
N VAL A 533 1.47 -14.01 -21.95
CA VAL A 533 1.85 -13.74 -23.35
C VAL A 533 0.71 -14.12 -24.29
N LYS A 534 0.09 -15.29 -24.09
CA LYS A 534 -1.08 -15.74 -24.87
C LYS A 534 -2.26 -14.78 -24.76
N GLN A 535 -2.55 -14.28 -23.56
CA GLN A 535 -3.60 -13.31 -23.33
C GLN A 535 -3.30 -12.00 -24.05
N MET A 536 -2.08 -11.47 -23.93
CA MET A 536 -1.67 -10.22 -24.58
C MET A 536 -1.68 -10.29 -26.10
N LYS A 537 -1.42 -11.47 -26.69
CA LYS A 537 -1.56 -11.70 -28.15
C LYS A 537 -3.00 -11.58 -28.64
N ARG A 538 -3.99 -11.85 -27.79
CA ARG A 538 -5.43 -11.79 -28.13
C ARG A 538 -6.05 -10.42 -27.89
N ARG A 539 -5.37 -9.53 -27.16
CA ARG A 539 -5.86 -8.17 -26.86
C ARG A 539 -5.91 -7.28 -28.13
N THR A 540 -6.59 -6.16 -28.02
CA THR A 540 -6.66 -5.12 -29.05
C THR A 540 -6.12 -3.82 -28.47
N PRO A 541 -5.00 -3.28 -29.00
CA PRO A 541 -4.15 -3.86 -30.07
C PRO A 541 -3.34 -5.07 -29.57
N PRO A 542 -3.10 -6.06 -30.46
CA PRO A 542 -2.39 -7.27 -30.05
C PRO A 542 -0.91 -6.99 -29.80
N MET A 543 -0.35 -7.71 -28.82
CA MET A 543 1.10 -7.71 -28.59
C MET A 543 1.81 -8.47 -29.73
N PRO A 544 2.82 -7.88 -30.41
CA PRO A 544 3.45 -8.46 -31.59
C PRO A 544 4.49 -9.52 -31.20
N VAL A 545 4.02 -10.70 -30.83
CA VAL A 545 4.86 -11.86 -30.49
C VAL A 545 4.73 -12.92 -31.59
N SER A 546 5.86 -13.36 -32.14
CA SER A 546 5.93 -14.32 -33.23
C SER A 546 5.79 -15.80 -32.80
N TYR A 547 6.15 -16.08 -31.50
CA TYR A 547 6.05 -17.44 -30.96
C TYR A 547 4.61 -17.93 -30.96
N ASP A 548 4.37 -19.16 -31.41
CA ASP A 548 3.09 -19.83 -31.25
C ASP A 548 2.89 -20.33 -29.80
N ASP A 549 1.67 -20.78 -29.46
CA ASP A 549 1.30 -21.19 -28.13
C ASP A 549 2.10 -22.39 -27.61
N ALA A 550 2.50 -23.32 -28.51
CA ALA A 550 3.31 -24.48 -28.14
C ALA A 550 4.77 -24.09 -27.87
N GLN A 551 5.30 -23.17 -28.65
CA GLN A 551 6.62 -22.61 -28.45
C GLN A 551 6.71 -21.85 -27.11
N LEU A 552 5.69 -21.05 -26.79
CA LEU A 552 5.62 -20.31 -25.50
C LEU A 552 5.67 -21.25 -24.28
N GLU A 553 5.01 -22.41 -24.35
CA GLU A 553 5.05 -23.42 -23.27
C GLU A 553 6.42 -24.09 -23.10
N GLN A 554 7.27 -24.03 -24.11
CA GLN A 554 8.59 -24.66 -24.10
C GLN A 554 9.71 -23.70 -23.69
N LEU A 555 9.47 -22.40 -23.72
CA LEU A 555 10.48 -21.41 -23.29
C LEU A 555 10.89 -21.65 -21.84
N ARG A 556 12.20 -21.65 -21.60
CA ARG A 556 12.79 -21.78 -20.28
C ARG A 556 13.95 -20.79 -20.12
N PRO A 557 14.27 -20.34 -18.92
CA PRO A 557 15.52 -19.64 -18.67
C PRO A 557 16.72 -20.50 -19.05
N VAL A 558 17.73 -19.88 -19.66
CA VAL A 558 18.96 -20.55 -20.11
C VAL A 558 20.17 -19.86 -19.47
N LEU A 559 21.07 -20.66 -18.96
CA LEU A 559 22.37 -20.16 -18.52
C LEU A 559 23.24 -19.92 -19.75
N TYR A 560 23.54 -18.67 -20.04
CA TYR A 560 24.42 -18.24 -21.13
C TYR A 560 25.78 -17.89 -20.53
N GLN A 561 26.84 -18.38 -21.17
CA GLN A 561 28.19 -17.97 -20.85
C GLN A 561 28.70 -17.09 -21.98
N ASP A 562 29.00 -15.83 -21.66
CA ASP A 562 29.55 -14.88 -22.61
C ASP A 562 30.92 -15.41 -23.11
N PRO A 563 31.06 -15.65 -24.41
CA PRO A 563 32.30 -16.21 -24.95
C PRO A 563 33.51 -15.29 -24.85
N ASP A 564 33.27 -13.96 -24.75
CA ASP A 564 34.36 -12.97 -24.72
C ASP A 564 34.81 -12.68 -23.29
N THR A 565 33.87 -12.62 -22.35
CA THR A 565 34.17 -12.28 -20.94
C THR A 565 34.20 -13.49 -20.01
N GLY A 566 33.68 -14.64 -20.45
CA GLY A 566 33.52 -15.85 -19.63
C GLY A 566 32.46 -15.73 -18.52
N LYS A 567 31.75 -14.58 -18.44
CA LYS A 567 30.73 -14.30 -17.44
C LYS A 567 29.49 -15.15 -17.71
N GLN A 568 28.97 -15.77 -16.66
CA GLN A 568 27.71 -16.52 -16.75
C GLN A 568 26.53 -15.59 -16.41
N GLU A 569 25.53 -15.58 -17.29
CA GLU A 569 24.30 -14.83 -17.11
C GLU A 569 23.08 -15.73 -17.38
N VAL A 570 22.02 -15.51 -16.60
CA VAL A 570 20.74 -16.20 -16.85
C VAL A 570 19.93 -15.36 -17.81
N VAL A 571 19.66 -15.90 -19.00
CA VAL A 571 18.71 -15.31 -19.96
C VAL A 571 17.31 -15.82 -19.59
N TYR A 572 16.46 -14.93 -19.11
CA TYR A 572 15.09 -15.26 -18.71
C TYR A 572 14.15 -15.33 -19.91
N VAL A 573 12.97 -15.92 -19.72
CA VAL A 573 11.94 -15.98 -20.77
C VAL A 573 11.54 -14.58 -21.23
N ARG A 574 11.45 -13.61 -20.31
CA ARG A 574 11.18 -12.20 -20.62
C ARG A 574 12.16 -11.63 -21.65
N ASP A 575 13.43 -12.00 -21.61
CA ASP A 575 14.45 -11.42 -22.48
C ASP A 575 14.23 -11.87 -23.94
N TYR A 576 13.76 -13.10 -24.16
CA TYR A 576 13.36 -13.59 -25.47
C TYR A 576 12.11 -12.88 -25.98
N ILE A 577 11.08 -12.74 -25.11
CA ILE A 577 9.80 -12.14 -25.51
C ILE A 577 9.96 -10.65 -25.77
N VAL A 578 10.69 -9.91 -24.92
CA VAL A 578 10.98 -8.48 -25.14
C VAL A 578 11.73 -8.30 -26.46
N HIS A 579 12.71 -9.14 -26.74
CA HIS A 579 13.43 -9.10 -28.00
C HIS A 579 12.51 -9.31 -29.21
N ASP A 580 11.66 -10.34 -29.14
CA ASP A 580 10.72 -10.68 -30.19
C ASP A 580 9.69 -9.56 -30.44
N ILE A 581 9.17 -8.95 -29.38
CA ILE A 581 8.28 -7.77 -29.47
C ILE A 581 8.98 -6.61 -30.19
N ILE A 582 10.23 -6.30 -29.82
CA ILE A 582 11.00 -5.20 -30.44
C ILE A 582 11.24 -5.49 -31.93
N GLN A 583 11.52 -6.73 -32.32
CA GLN A 583 11.73 -7.11 -33.73
C GLN A 583 10.43 -7.05 -34.55
N ASN A 584 9.30 -7.39 -33.96
CA ASN A 584 8.02 -7.51 -34.66
C ASN A 584 7.09 -6.29 -34.44
N ARG A 585 7.56 -5.22 -33.79
CA ARG A 585 6.74 -4.06 -33.40
C ARG A 585 6.14 -3.27 -34.58
N GLY A 586 6.67 -3.45 -35.80
CA GLY A 586 6.28 -2.64 -36.96
C GLY A 586 6.59 -1.16 -36.74
N GLN A 587 5.58 -0.30 -36.90
CA GLN A 587 5.68 1.15 -36.66
C GLN A 587 5.38 1.55 -35.21
N ARG A 588 5.03 0.60 -34.34
CA ARG A 588 4.67 0.91 -32.96
C ARG A 588 5.90 1.35 -32.17
N PRO A 589 5.85 2.50 -31.49
CA PRO A 589 6.93 2.93 -30.58
C PRO A 589 6.97 2.02 -29.34
N VAL A 590 8.17 1.76 -28.84
CA VAL A 590 8.41 0.92 -27.67
C VAL A 590 9.04 1.75 -26.57
N PHE A 591 8.49 1.62 -25.37
CA PHE A 591 8.94 2.33 -24.19
C PHE A 591 9.21 1.39 -23.02
N PHE A 592 10.10 1.83 -22.12
CA PHE A 592 10.40 1.21 -20.84
C PHE A 592 10.11 2.24 -19.74
N ALA A 593 9.26 1.92 -18.79
CA ALA A 593 8.99 2.80 -17.66
C ALA A 593 10.27 3.07 -16.86
N VAL A 594 10.42 4.27 -16.32
CA VAL A 594 11.61 4.66 -15.52
C VAL A 594 11.75 3.84 -14.23
N THR A 595 10.68 3.20 -13.79
CA THR A 595 10.61 2.29 -12.64
C THR A 595 11.32 0.96 -12.85
N ILE A 596 11.67 0.62 -14.09
CA ILE A 596 12.35 -0.64 -14.42
C ILE A 596 13.81 -0.55 -13.99
N PRO A 597 14.30 -1.46 -13.12
CA PRO A 597 15.71 -1.53 -12.78
C PRO A 597 16.60 -1.73 -14.02
N GLN A 598 17.75 -1.11 -14.03
CA GLN A 598 18.67 -1.13 -15.18
C GLN A 598 19.03 -2.56 -15.62
N GLU A 599 19.19 -3.49 -14.69
CA GLU A 599 19.49 -4.89 -14.97
C GLU A 599 18.39 -5.58 -15.79
N ASN A 600 17.13 -5.17 -15.66
CA ASN A 600 16.00 -5.73 -16.40
C ASN A 600 15.88 -5.20 -17.83
N MET A 601 16.60 -4.12 -18.17
CA MET A 601 16.66 -3.53 -19.51
C MET A 601 18.10 -3.40 -20.03
N ALA A 602 19.08 -4.05 -19.39
CA ALA A 602 20.51 -3.89 -19.65
C ALA A 602 20.88 -4.07 -21.13
N ARG A 603 20.25 -5.04 -21.82
CA ARG A 603 20.47 -5.30 -23.25
C ARG A 603 20.16 -4.13 -24.15
N TYR A 604 19.19 -3.29 -23.75
CA TYR A 604 18.68 -2.16 -24.55
C TYR A 604 19.09 -0.81 -23.97
N PHE A 605 19.61 -0.79 -22.75
CA PHE A 605 19.84 0.42 -21.96
C PHE A 605 20.57 1.54 -22.74
N THR A 606 21.61 1.16 -23.48
CA THR A 606 22.39 2.11 -24.30
C THR A 606 21.64 2.65 -25.51
N MET A 607 20.50 2.10 -25.87
CA MET A 607 19.66 2.48 -27.02
C MET A 607 18.35 3.16 -26.57
N LEU A 608 18.30 3.57 -25.31
CA LEU A 608 17.13 4.21 -24.72
C LEU A 608 17.31 5.73 -24.70
N GLN A 609 16.21 6.45 -24.85
CA GLN A 609 16.13 7.91 -24.75
C GLN A 609 15.01 8.28 -23.79
N MET A 610 15.31 9.01 -22.74
CA MET A 610 14.36 9.45 -21.73
C MET A 610 13.47 10.58 -22.26
N GLU A 611 12.14 10.43 -22.15
CA GLU A 611 11.16 11.43 -22.60
C GLU A 611 10.18 11.85 -21.49
N GLY A 612 10.48 11.56 -20.23
CA GLY A 612 9.66 11.81 -19.06
C GLY A 612 9.65 10.60 -18.13
N LEU A 613 8.46 10.03 -17.83
CA LEU A 613 8.34 8.83 -17.00
C LEU A 613 8.66 7.52 -17.74
N ALA A 614 9.10 7.61 -18.99
CA ALA A 614 9.49 6.45 -19.78
C ALA A 614 10.72 6.74 -20.65
N TYR A 615 11.45 5.68 -20.96
CA TYR A 615 12.52 5.65 -21.95
C TYR A 615 11.97 5.10 -23.27
N ARG A 616 12.11 5.85 -24.37
CA ARG A 616 11.87 5.37 -25.74
C ARG A 616 13.00 4.47 -26.20
N PHE A 617 12.69 3.35 -26.82
CA PHE A 617 13.67 2.55 -27.56
C PHE A 617 13.91 3.17 -28.96
N THR A 618 15.11 3.73 -29.16
CA THR A 618 15.50 4.37 -30.41
C THR A 618 16.18 3.40 -31.40
N GLY A 619 16.79 2.34 -30.89
CA GLY A 619 17.65 1.43 -31.67
C GLY A 619 19.05 2.00 -31.98
N VAL A 620 19.32 3.23 -31.59
CA VAL A 620 20.61 3.91 -31.76
C VAL A 620 21.30 4.00 -30.40
N LYS A 621 22.57 3.61 -30.34
CA LYS A 621 23.35 3.71 -29.10
C LYS A 621 23.65 5.17 -28.78
N GLY A 622 23.39 5.55 -27.55
CA GLY A 622 23.80 6.85 -27.03
C GLY A 622 25.31 7.00 -26.91
N PRO A 623 25.82 8.24 -26.82
CA PRO A 623 27.23 8.52 -26.59
C PRO A 623 27.70 7.84 -25.29
N ASP A 624 28.95 7.38 -25.28
CA ASP A 624 29.61 6.74 -24.14
C ASP A 624 28.88 5.50 -23.58
N GLY A 625 27.96 4.90 -24.35
CA GLY A 625 27.20 3.73 -23.94
C GLY A 625 26.14 4.01 -22.85
N MET A 626 25.71 5.26 -22.73
CA MET A 626 24.64 5.68 -21.80
C MET A 626 23.35 6.01 -22.56
N PRO A 627 22.18 5.89 -21.91
CA PRO A 627 20.93 6.36 -22.48
C PRO A 627 20.97 7.88 -22.66
N THR A 628 20.34 8.36 -23.74
CA THR A 628 20.18 9.80 -24.00
C THR A 628 18.92 10.34 -23.30
N VAL A 629 18.78 11.66 -23.33
CA VAL A 629 17.58 12.36 -22.89
C VAL A 629 17.09 13.23 -24.06
N ASP A 630 15.80 13.15 -24.36
CA ASP A 630 15.11 14.15 -25.17
C ASP A 630 14.60 15.24 -24.23
N SER A 631 15.46 16.22 -23.95
CA SER A 631 15.20 17.24 -22.94
C SER A 631 14.05 18.17 -23.33
N ASP A 632 13.93 18.48 -24.61
CA ASP A 632 12.83 19.31 -25.14
C ASP A 632 11.51 18.59 -25.03
N ARG A 633 11.44 17.30 -25.39
CA ARG A 633 10.25 16.46 -25.27
C ARG A 633 9.87 16.22 -23.80
N LEU A 634 10.86 15.92 -22.94
CA LEU A 634 10.63 15.72 -21.51
C LEU A 634 9.98 16.96 -20.89
N LEU A 635 10.55 18.13 -21.18
CA LEU A 635 10.06 19.39 -20.64
C LEU A 635 8.67 19.73 -21.20
N ALA A 636 8.44 19.47 -22.51
CA ALA A 636 7.13 19.64 -23.13
C ALA A 636 6.07 18.70 -22.53
N ASN A 637 6.42 17.46 -22.21
CA ASN A 637 5.53 16.54 -21.49
C ASN A 637 5.18 17.10 -20.09
N CYS A 638 6.17 17.57 -19.33
CA CYS A 638 5.96 18.11 -18.00
C CYS A 638 5.09 19.38 -17.98
N TYR A 639 5.26 20.27 -18.96
CA TYR A 639 4.53 21.54 -19.02
C TYR A 639 3.21 21.45 -19.81
N GLY A 640 3.15 20.65 -20.87
CA GLY A 640 2.02 20.59 -21.79
C GLY A 640 1.05 19.44 -21.58
N VAL A 641 1.51 18.33 -20.95
CA VAL A 641 0.74 17.09 -20.81
C VAL A 641 0.48 16.74 -19.34
N TYR A 642 1.53 16.62 -18.53
CA TYR A 642 1.42 16.05 -17.18
C TYR A 642 0.57 16.88 -16.23
N ASP A 643 -0.21 16.17 -15.42
CA ASP A 643 -0.90 16.72 -14.27
C ASP A 643 -0.05 16.54 -13.00
N PHE A 644 0.02 17.55 -12.15
CA PHE A 644 0.72 17.50 -10.87
C PHE A 644 -0.16 17.99 -9.71
N SER A 645 -1.49 18.03 -9.93
CA SER A 645 -2.44 18.57 -8.95
C SER A 645 -2.55 17.72 -7.68
N ALA A 646 -2.20 16.43 -7.76
CA ALA A 646 -2.14 15.56 -6.58
C ALA A 646 -0.84 15.70 -5.79
N THR A 647 0.23 16.17 -6.43
CA THR A 647 1.58 16.21 -5.85
C THR A 647 2.02 17.62 -5.49
N LEU A 648 1.66 18.61 -6.30
CA LEU A 648 2.02 20.01 -6.12
C LEU A 648 0.77 20.87 -5.83
N ASP A 649 0.90 21.88 -4.99
CA ASP A 649 -0.16 22.87 -4.71
C ASP A 649 -0.33 23.93 -5.80
N GLY A 650 0.39 23.79 -6.92
CA GLY A 650 0.33 24.68 -8.09
C GLY A 650 -0.88 24.38 -8.99
N ASP A 651 -1.17 25.32 -9.88
CA ASP A 651 -2.25 25.20 -10.87
C ASP A 651 -1.75 24.49 -12.14
N SER A 652 -1.84 23.18 -12.15
CA SER A 652 -1.43 22.32 -13.28
C SER A 652 -2.23 22.59 -14.57
N GLU A 653 -3.51 22.90 -14.45
CA GLU A 653 -4.36 23.20 -15.61
C GLU A 653 -3.93 24.52 -16.25
N ARG A 654 -3.67 25.54 -15.46
CA ARG A 654 -3.16 26.82 -15.92
C ARG A 654 -1.79 26.67 -16.58
N ARG A 655 -0.88 25.89 -15.99
CA ARG A 655 0.44 25.63 -16.57
C ARG A 655 0.32 25.02 -17.96
N ARG A 656 -0.51 23.97 -18.12
CA ARG A 656 -0.76 23.32 -19.43
C ARG A 656 -1.37 24.31 -20.43
N SER A 657 -2.38 25.06 -20.02
CA SER A 657 -3.04 26.05 -20.87
C SER A 657 -2.09 27.15 -21.36
N GLU A 658 -1.24 27.68 -20.48
CA GLU A 658 -0.23 28.70 -20.83
C GLU A 658 0.84 28.14 -21.77
N PHE A 659 1.35 26.92 -21.50
CA PHE A 659 2.30 26.26 -22.41
C PHE A 659 1.71 26.07 -23.81
N ARG A 660 0.46 25.60 -23.87
CA ARG A 660 -0.27 25.39 -25.14
C ARG A 660 -0.49 26.70 -25.89
N ALA A 661 -0.90 27.75 -25.19
CA ALA A 661 -1.07 29.07 -25.79
C ALA A 661 0.25 29.63 -26.31
N LEU A 662 1.33 29.50 -25.55
CA LEU A 662 2.67 29.97 -25.94
C LEU A 662 3.20 29.29 -27.22
N ASN A 663 2.83 28.00 -27.40
CA ASN A 663 3.28 27.18 -28.52
C ASN A 663 2.24 27.01 -29.64
N ASP A 664 1.19 27.82 -29.65
CA ASP A 664 0.13 27.82 -30.69
C ASP A 664 -0.55 26.43 -30.84
N LEU A 665 -0.82 25.76 -29.71
CA LEU A 665 -1.46 24.45 -29.65
C LEU A 665 -2.95 24.58 -29.31
N PRO A 666 -3.81 23.62 -29.74
CA PRO A 666 -5.20 23.53 -29.31
C PRO A 666 -5.36 23.46 -27.79
N GLN A 667 -6.37 24.12 -27.21
CA GLN A 667 -6.48 24.25 -25.74
C GLN A 667 -7.08 23.02 -25.03
N ASN A 668 -7.90 22.21 -25.69
CA ASN A 668 -8.54 21.04 -25.08
C ASN A 668 -8.50 19.83 -26.05
N PRO A 669 -7.31 19.31 -26.43
CA PRO A 669 -7.21 18.12 -27.24
C PRO A 669 -7.53 16.86 -26.43
N SER A 670 -7.78 15.73 -27.11
CA SER A 670 -7.73 14.44 -26.43
C SER A 670 -6.27 14.10 -26.02
N PRO A 671 -6.05 13.25 -25.01
CA PRO A 671 -4.71 12.89 -24.60
C PRO A 671 -3.81 12.36 -25.75
N GLU A 672 -4.39 11.57 -26.66
CA GLU A 672 -3.65 11.08 -27.84
C GLU A 672 -3.30 12.21 -28.82
N ALA A 673 -4.16 13.22 -28.93
CA ALA A 673 -3.89 14.40 -29.76
C ALA A 673 -2.83 15.29 -29.12
N GLU A 674 -2.85 15.46 -27.79
CA GLU A 674 -1.82 16.19 -27.04
C GLU A 674 -0.42 15.63 -27.35
N VAL A 675 -0.28 14.31 -27.19
CA VAL A 675 1.00 13.65 -27.43
C VAL A 675 1.42 13.73 -28.88
N ARG A 676 0.47 13.55 -29.81
CA ARG A 676 0.74 13.65 -31.26
C ARG A 676 1.25 15.04 -31.65
N GLU A 677 0.76 16.10 -31.02
CA GLU A 677 1.21 17.46 -31.24
C GLU A 677 2.65 17.70 -30.77
N LEU A 678 3.12 16.89 -29.81
CA LEU A 678 4.50 16.94 -29.31
C LEU A 678 5.46 16.05 -30.13
N LEU A 679 4.97 15.31 -31.13
CA LEU A 679 5.81 14.48 -32.00
C LEU A 679 6.50 15.33 -33.06
N GLY A 680 7.75 14.99 -33.33
CA GLY A 680 8.58 15.64 -34.34
C GLY A 680 9.50 16.75 -33.76
N GLU A 681 10.49 17.13 -34.56
CA GLU A 681 11.41 18.23 -34.19
C GLU A 681 10.62 19.53 -34.23
N ARG A 682 10.44 20.15 -33.10
CA ARG A 682 9.82 21.44 -32.91
C ARG A 682 10.57 22.20 -31.84
N ASP A 683 10.81 23.47 -32.10
CA ASP A 683 11.43 24.37 -31.15
C ASP A 683 10.39 24.83 -30.13
N TRP A 684 10.39 24.21 -28.95
CA TRP A 684 9.42 24.48 -27.88
C TRP A 684 9.82 25.74 -27.14
N ARG A 685 8.85 26.67 -27.02
CA ARG A 685 8.99 27.91 -26.27
C ARG A 685 8.56 27.70 -24.81
N PHE A 686 9.43 28.06 -23.88
CA PHE A 686 9.18 28.01 -22.43
C PHE A 686 9.30 29.35 -21.76
N GLU A 687 9.87 30.35 -22.47
CA GLU A 687 10.09 31.70 -21.97
C GLU A 687 8.75 32.44 -21.78
N GLY A 688 8.54 33.03 -20.60
CA GLY A 688 7.27 33.70 -20.26
C GLY A 688 6.17 32.82 -19.67
N LEU A 689 6.41 31.51 -19.47
CA LEU A 689 5.50 30.65 -18.72
C LEU A 689 5.36 31.15 -17.29
N TRP A 690 4.16 30.97 -16.75
CA TRP A 690 3.87 31.25 -15.36
C TRP A 690 4.71 30.34 -14.44
N ARG A 691 5.50 30.96 -13.57
CA ARG A 691 6.53 30.26 -12.79
C ARG A 691 6.03 29.75 -11.42
N HIS A 692 4.76 29.88 -11.13
CA HIS A 692 4.20 29.32 -9.89
C HIS A 692 3.81 27.85 -10.09
N ASN A 693 4.81 26.98 -10.22
CA ASN A 693 4.61 25.54 -10.31
C ASN A 693 4.07 24.94 -9.00
N GLY A 694 3.94 25.74 -7.94
CA GLY A 694 3.57 25.28 -6.61
C GLY A 694 4.76 24.71 -5.83
N ARG A 695 4.41 24.03 -4.74
CA ARG A 695 5.33 23.28 -3.89
C ARG A 695 4.76 21.91 -3.65
N HIS A 696 5.59 21.01 -3.22
CA HIS A 696 5.15 19.69 -2.75
C HIS A 696 4.04 19.83 -1.70
N ARG A 697 2.93 19.14 -1.86
CA ARG A 697 1.76 19.25 -0.97
C ARG A 697 2.10 18.72 0.41
N GLU A 698 1.96 19.58 1.43
CA GLU A 698 2.16 19.21 2.84
C GLU A 698 0.87 18.73 3.51
N ASP A 699 -0.29 18.96 2.89
CA ASP A 699 -1.61 18.55 3.36
C ASP A 699 -1.93 17.08 3.04
N VAL A 700 -1.20 16.46 2.11
CA VAL A 700 -1.31 15.05 1.72
C VAL A 700 -0.13 14.26 2.29
N HIS A 701 -0.42 13.13 2.92
CA HIS A 701 0.62 12.21 3.35
C HIS A 701 1.04 11.30 2.20
N PHE A 702 2.30 11.37 1.82
CA PHE A 702 2.95 10.44 0.91
C PHE A 702 3.70 9.39 1.73
N ASP A 703 3.40 8.12 1.50
CA ASP A 703 4.20 7.05 2.06
C ASP A 703 5.54 6.91 1.30
N ARG A 704 6.48 6.18 1.88
CA ARG A 704 7.82 6.00 1.28
C ARG A 704 7.78 5.47 -0.16
N ASN A 705 6.78 4.65 -0.50
CA ASN A 705 6.65 4.13 -1.87
C ASN A 705 6.20 5.23 -2.84
N ALA A 706 5.24 6.05 -2.44
CA ALA A 706 4.81 7.21 -3.21
C ALA A 706 5.98 8.21 -3.39
N GLU A 707 6.70 8.54 -2.32
CA GLU A 707 7.87 9.42 -2.38
C GLU A 707 8.94 8.91 -3.36
N ASN A 708 9.25 7.61 -3.32
CA ASN A 708 10.20 7.00 -4.25
C ASN A 708 9.75 7.10 -5.72
N LEU A 709 8.46 6.93 -5.99
CA LEU A 709 7.92 7.05 -7.35
C LEU A 709 7.89 8.51 -7.82
N LEU A 710 7.48 9.43 -6.96
CA LEU A 710 7.47 10.85 -7.24
C LEU A 710 8.87 11.42 -7.49
N GLY A 711 9.90 10.83 -6.89
CA GLY A 711 11.31 11.15 -7.13
C GLY A 711 11.76 10.98 -8.60
N ASN A 712 11.00 10.23 -9.42
CA ASN A 712 11.28 10.11 -10.85
C ASN A 712 11.08 11.41 -11.62
N TYR A 713 10.17 12.30 -11.18
CA TYR A 713 9.96 13.61 -11.82
C TYR A 713 11.18 14.53 -11.69
N PRO A 714 11.65 14.86 -10.47
CA PRO A 714 12.84 15.71 -10.34
C PRO A 714 14.08 15.04 -10.95
N ALA A 715 14.24 13.72 -10.87
CA ALA A 715 15.37 13.03 -11.49
C ALA A 715 15.40 13.19 -13.02
N GLY A 716 14.25 13.12 -13.69
CA GLY A 716 14.13 13.38 -15.12
C GLY A 716 14.41 14.83 -15.49
N LEU A 717 13.80 15.76 -14.75
CA LEU A 717 13.97 17.20 -14.96
C LEU A 717 15.41 17.67 -14.76
N ILE A 718 16.11 17.12 -13.77
CA ILE A 718 17.53 17.41 -13.53
C ILE A 718 18.38 16.94 -14.71
N ARG A 719 18.12 15.74 -15.25
CA ARG A 719 18.82 15.24 -16.44
C ARG A 719 18.61 16.15 -17.64
N ALA A 720 17.37 16.60 -17.86
CA ALA A 720 17.05 17.55 -18.92
C ALA A 720 17.76 18.91 -18.70
N GLY A 721 17.71 19.45 -17.48
CA GLY A 721 18.39 20.69 -17.12
C GLY A 721 19.89 20.60 -17.35
N TYR A 722 20.52 19.49 -16.98
CA TYR A 722 21.93 19.26 -17.21
C TYR A 722 22.28 19.13 -18.71
N ASP A 723 21.48 18.43 -19.51
CA ASP A 723 21.64 18.34 -20.95
C ASP A 723 21.56 19.71 -21.61
N PHE A 724 20.61 20.57 -21.22
CA PHE A 724 20.56 21.96 -21.71
C PHE A 724 21.81 22.76 -21.36
N ILE A 725 22.37 22.62 -20.15
CA ILE A 725 23.65 23.27 -19.78
C ILE A 725 24.80 22.79 -20.67
N MET A 726 24.88 21.47 -20.90
CA MET A 726 25.92 20.90 -21.77
C MET A 726 25.77 21.38 -23.21
N ARG A 727 24.56 21.53 -23.74
CA ARG A 727 24.27 22.09 -25.06
C ARG A 727 24.59 23.58 -25.11
N ALA A 728 24.36 24.35 -24.05
CA ALA A 728 24.75 25.74 -23.95
C ALA A 728 26.27 25.92 -24.02
N GLN A 729 27.03 25.00 -23.40
CA GLN A 729 28.50 25.04 -23.33
C GLN A 729 29.17 24.37 -24.53
N ALA A 730 28.42 23.95 -25.54
CA ALA A 730 29.01 23.34 -26.75
C ALA A 730 29.94 24.34 -27.47
N PRO A 731 31.09 23.90 -28.04
CA PRO A 731 32.08 24.76 -28.65
C PRO A 731 31.59 25.62 -29.83
N ASP A 732 30.48 25.22 -30.44
CA ASP A 732 29.83 25.89 -31.59
C ASP A 732 28.55 26.65 -31.19
N ALA A 733 28.23 26.71 -29.88
CA ALA A 733 27.07 27.45 -29.41
C ALA A 733 27.26 28.97 -29.61
N THR A 734 26.27 29.60 -30.22
CA THR A 734 26.18 31.07 -30.30
C THR A 734 25.64 31.64 -28.99
N ASP A 735 25.83 32.93 -28.73
CA ASP A 735 25.26 33.60 -27.53
C ASP A 735 23.75 33.41 -27.44
N ALA A 736 23.02 33.44 -28.56
CA ALA A 736 21.56 33.20 -28.58
C ALA A 736 21.19 31.77 -28.19
N VAL A 737 21.94 30.77 -28.66
CA VAL A 737 21.75 29.35 -28.27
C VAL A 737 22.08 29.15 -26.79
N TYR A 738 23.17 29.80 -26.33
CA TYR A 738 23.54 29.78 -24.93
C TYR A 738 22.39 30.28 -24.03
N ASP A 739 21.88 31.49 -24.31
CA ASP A 739 20.82 32.13 -23.55
C ASP A 739 19.53 31.28 -23.56
N GLU A 740 19.16 30.71 -24.70
CA GLU A 740 18.00 29.84 -24.83
C GLU A 740 18.15 28.55 -24.00
N MET A 741 19.31 27.90 -24.13
CA MET A 741 19.52 26.62 -23.40
C MET A 741 19.59 26.85 -21.89
N ILE A 742 20.20 27.92 -21.42
CA ILE A 742 20.21 28.26 -19.99
C ILE A 742 18.80 28.61 -19.49
N ALA A 743 17.95 29.24 -20.30
CA ALA A 743 16.55 29.49 -19.97
C ALA A 743 15.72 28.18 -19.84
N LYS A 744 15.96 27.24 -20.75
CA LYS A 744 15.35 25.90 -20.67
C LYS A 744 15.85 25.13 -19.45
N ALA A 745 17.13 25.19 -19.11
CA ALA A 745 17.70 24.61 -17.90
C ALA A 745 17.09 25.21 -16.63
N GLU A 746 16.95 26.54 -16.57
CA GLU A 746 16.25 27.21 -15.46
C GLU A 746 14.83 26.66 -15.29
N THR A 747 14.08 26.55 -16.38
CA THR A 747 12.69 26.01 -16.35
C THR A 747 12.63 24.57 -15.83
N ALA A 748 13.59 23.72 -16.23
CA ALA A 748 13.66 22.35 -15.76
C ALA A 748 13.98 22.25 -14.26
N PHE A 749 15.00 23.00 -13.79
CA PHE A 749 15.39 22.99 -12.37
C PHE A 749 14.34 23.65 -11.47
N GLU A 750 13.65 24.68 -11.95
CA GLU A 750 12.56 25.33 -11.22
C GLU A 750 11.43 24.35 -10.91
N LEU A 751 10.99 23.58 -11.92
CA LEU A 751 9.98 22.55 -11.71
C LEU A 751 10.51 21.40 -10.83
N ALA A 752 11.76 20.97 -11.01
CA ALA A 752 12.38 19.97 -10.14
C ALA A 752 12.40 20.42 -8.67
N SER A 753 12.73 21.69 -8.41
CA SER A 753 12.72 22.31 -7.07
C SER A 753 11.33 22.37 -6.45
N SER A 754 10.27 22.39 -7.25
CA SER A 754 8.89 22.37 -6.75
C SER A 754 8.52 21.00 -6.16
N PHE A 755 9.08 19.91 -6.68
CA PHE A 755 8.92 18.56 -6.13
C PHE A 755 9.78 18.35 -4.88
N ASP A 756 11.08 18.65 -4.99
CA ASP A 756 12.02 18.50 -3.88
C ASP A 756 13.20 19.46 -4.03
N PRO A 757 13.21 20.55 -3.28
CA PRO A 757 14.30 21.51 -3.31
C PRO A 757 15.62 20.97 -2.73
N THR A 758 15.57 19.85 -1.98
CA THR A 758 16.75 19.20 -1.36
C THR A 758 17.34 18.12 -2.24
N PHE A 759 16.75 17.85 -3.41
CA PHE A 759 17.25 16.83 -4.33
C PHE A 759 18.69 17.18 -4.82
N PRO A 760 19.58 16.20 -4.90
CA PRO A 760 20.94 16.44 -5.43
C PRO A 760 20.89 17.15 -6.78
N MET A 761 21.84 18.06 -7.04
CA MET A 761 21.93 18.95 -8.20
C MET A 761 20.87 20.08 -8.24
N VAL A 762 19.69 19.95 -7.64
CA VAL A 762 18.79 21.11 -7.41
C VAL A 762 19.39 22.01 -6.35
N THR A 763 20.00 21.44 -5.31
CA THR A 763 20.68 22.21 -4.27
C THR A 763 21.87 23.01 -4.82
N ASP A 764 22.66 22.41 -5.71
CA ASP A 764 23.96 22.96 -6.11
C ASP A 764 23.92 23.73 -7.45
N ILE A 765 23.24 23.17 -8.45
CA ILE A 765 23.25 23.68 -9.82
C ILE A 765 22.19 24.76 -10.04
N TYR A 766 20.96 24.54 -9.50
CA TYR A 766 19.88 25.49 -9.75
C TYR A 766 20.17 26.91 -9.27
N PRO A 767 20.75 27.18 -8.07
CA PRO A 767 21.15 28.51 -7.67
C PRO A 767 22.15 29.15 -8.63
N MET A 768 23.10 28.36 -9.18
CA MET A 768 24.07 28.84 -10.15
C MET A 768 23.41 29.26 -11.48
N VAL A 769 22.45 28.46 -11.95
CA VAL A 769 21.63 28.77 -13.15
C VAL A 769 20.84 30.07 -12.93
N LEU A 770 20.28 30.30 -11.75
CA LEU A 770 19.57 31.53 -11.41
C LEU A 770 20.50 32.76 -11.45
N VAL A 771 21.71 32.66 -10.91
CA VAL A 771 22.72 33.74 -11.02
C VAL A 771 23.06 33.99 -12.47
N GLU A 772 23.28 32.95 -13.27
CA GLU A 772 23.58 33.06 -14.70
C GLU A 772 22.45 33.76 -15.48
N ARG A 773 21.20 33.60 -15.05
CA ARG A 773 20.01 34.31 -15.57
C ARG A 773 19.81 35.72 -15.01
N GLY A 774 20.75 36.25 -14.19
CA GLY A 774 20.57 37.53 -13.51
C GLY A 774 19.54 37.57 -12.41
N ARG A 775 19.22 36.40 -11.83
CA ARG A 775 18.23 36.21 -10.75
C ARG A 775 18.91 35.91 -9.42
N SER A 776 19.92 36.64 -9.06
CA SER A 776 20.75 36.41 -7.87
C SER A 776 19.92 36.52 -6.56
N GLN A 777 18.90 37.36 -6.52
CA GLN A 777 17.98 37.42 -5.35
C GLN A 777 17.20 36.10 -5.16
N ASP A 778 16.73 35.50 -6.25
CA ASP A 778 16.00 34.23 -6.22
C ASP A 778 16.94 33.08 -5.84
N ALA A 779 18.19 33.13 -6.32
CA ALA A 779 19.24 32.19 -5.94
C ALA A 779 19.51 32.23 -4.42
N ALA A 780 19.68 33.43 -3.86
CA ALA A 780 19.87 33.66 -2.43
C ALA A 780 18.67 33.15 -1.63
N ALA A 781 17.44 33.46 -2.07
CA ALA A 781 16.19 33.01 -1.44
C ALA A 781 16.03 31.48 -1.51
N HIS A 782 16.49 30.83 -2.60
CA HIS A 782 16.47 29.37 -2.71
C HIS A 782 17.41 28.74 -1.66
N VAL A 783 18.65 29.19 -1.56
CA VAL A 783 19.63 28.68 -0.58
C VAL A 783 19.16 28.94 0.86
N GLN A 784 18.52 30.09 1.12
CA GLN A 784 17.97 30.39 2.43
C GLN A 784 16.85 29.40 2.85
N ARG A 785 16.04 28.95 1.90
CA ARG A 785 15.03 27.92 2.15
C ARG A 785 15.62 26.53 2.44
N LEU A 786 16.82 26.26 1.93
CA LEU A 786 17.54 25.02 2.21
C LEU A 786 18.17 24.97 3.60
N HIS A 787 18.23 26.10 4.31
CA HIS A 787 18.84 26.19 5.63
C HIS A 787 18.18 25.23 6.62
N GLY A 788 18.96 24.34 7.19
CA GLY A 788 18.48 23.28 8.09
C GLY A 788 17.78 22.08 7.39
N ALA A 789 17.50 22.14 6.09
CA ALA A 789 16.94 21.07 5.30
C ALA A 789 18.00 20.17 4.66
N ILE A 790 19.19 20.71 4.38
CA ILE A 790 20.34 19.98 3.86
C ILE A 790 21.46 19.88 4.92
N PRO A 791 22.44 18.96 4.75
CA PRO A 791 23.57 18.87 5.66
C PRO A 791 24.35 20.19 5.74
N PRO A 792 24.74 20.67 6.94
CA PRO A 792 25.43 21.96 7.10
C PRO A 792 26.73 22.05 6.29
N ARG A 793 27.39 20.93 6.04
CA ARG A 793 28.62 20.87 5.23
C ARG A 793 28.36 21.28 3.77
N ASP A 794 27.24 20.79 3.22
CA ASP A 794 26.89 21.02 1.82
C ASP A 794 26.44 22.48 1.63
N GLU A 795 25.67 23.02 2.54
CA GLU A 795 25.29 24.42 2.56
C GLU A 795 26.51 25.34 2.68
N GLN A 796 27.44 25.01 3.58
CA GLN A 796 28.67 25.77 3.76
C GLN A 796 29.60 25.76 2.53
N ALA A 797 29.56 24.70 1.73
CA ALA A 797 30.32 24.59 0.48
C ALA A 797 29.67 25.42 -0.64
N LEU A 798 28.35 25.53 -0.68
CA LEU A 798 27.58 26.20 -1.72
C LEU A 798 27.69 27.74 -1.62
N ILE A 799 27.63 28.30 -0.40
CA ILE A 799 27.58 29.74 -0.15
C ILE A 799 28.75 30.49 -0.81
N PRO A 800 30.04 30.12 -0.65
CA PRO A 800 31.15 30.80 -1.27
C PRO A 800 31.12 30.78 -2.80
N GLN A 801 30.69 29.64 -3.38
CA GLN A 801 30.57 29.47 -4.83
C GLN A 801 29.52 30.43 -5.41
N LEU A 802 28.37 30.53 -4.75
CA LEU A 802 27.30 31.42 -5.18
C LEU A 802 27.67 32.90 -5.03
N VAL A 803 28.31 33.28 -3.93
CA VAL A 803 28.86 34.64 -3.74
C VAL A 803 29.86 34.99 -4.83
N GLN A 804 30.75 34.06 -5.16
CA GLN A 804 31.72 34.27 -6.22
C GLN A 804 31.05 34.46 -7.58
N ALA A 805 30.03 33.67 -7.90
CA ALA A 805 29.28 33.82 -9.14
C ALA A 805 28.55 35.17 -9.23
N MET A 806 27.91 35.62 -8.14
CA MET A 806 27.27 36.94 -8.07
C MET A 806 28.28 38.09 -8.31
N VAL A 807 29.45 38.02 -7.70
CA VAL A 807 30.54 39.00 -7.88
C VAL A 807 31.04 39.04 -9.33
N GLN A 808 31.24 37.88 -9.96
CA GLN A 808 31.65 37.79 -11.37
C GLN A 808 30.66 38.45 -12.33
N ARG A 809 29.38 38.51 -11.96
CA ARG A 809 28.32 39.19 -12.73
C ARG A 809 28.15 40.67 -12.34
N GLY A 810 28.93 41.18 -11.38
CA GLY A 810 28.80 42.54 -10.87
C GLY A 810 27.57 42.77 -9.96
N GLU A 811 27.06 41.72 -9.36
CA GLU A 811 25.92 41.78 -8.45
C GLU A 811 26.32 41.73 -6.97
N ASP A 812 27.47 42.37 -6.65
CA ASP A 812 28.08 42.44 -5.32
C ASP A 812 27.10 42.93 -4.25
N ALA A 813 26.22 43.88 -4.59
CA ALA A 813 25.23 44.43 -3.67
C ALA A 813 24.23 43.40 -3.20
N VAL A 814 23.84 42.45 -4.08
CA VAL A 814 22.94 41.36 -3.72
C VAL A 814 23.66 40.40 -2.78
N ALA A 815 24.88 40.00 -3.07
CA ALA A 815 25.70 39.15 -2.22
C ALA A 815 25.90 39.75 -0.81
N VAL A 816 26.21 41.03 -0.71
CA VAL A 816 26.35 41.75 0.57
C VAL A 816 25.03 41.70 1.37
N THR A 817 23.94 42.06 0.71
CA THR A 817 22.62 42.07 1.36
C THR A 817 22.27 40.68 1.88
N TRP A 818 22.47 39.65 1.07
CA TRP A 818 22.20 38.26 1.47
C TRP A 818 23.04 37.80 2.69
N MET A 819 24.35 38.11 2.70
CA MET A 819 25.22 37.78 3.84
C MET A 819 24.82 38.53 5.11
N GLN A 820 24.37 39.78 4.99
CA GLN A 820 23.83 40.52 6.13
C GLN A 820 22.53 39.95 6.70
N GLU A 821 21.65 39.48 5.82
CA GLU A 821 20.42 38.81 6.21
C GLU A 821 20.71 37.50 6.94
N ARG A 822 21.56 36.66 6.41
CA ARG A 822 21.99 35.41 7.07
C ARG A 822 22.57 35.66 8.47
N LEU A 823 23.44 36.66 8.63
CA LEU A 823 24.00 37.01 9.94
C LEU A 823 22.97 37.61 10.90
N ARG A 824 21.88 38.17 10.38
CA ARG A 824 20.76 38.60 11.22
C ARG A 824 19.98 37.39 11.77
N ASP A 825 19.78 36.36 10.92
CA ASP A 825 19.06 35.15 11.28
C ASP A 825 19.92 34.21 12.15
N ASP A 826 21.21 34.03 11.79
CA ASP A 826 22.20 33.31 12.59
C ASP A 826 23.49 34.15 12.81
N PRO A 827 23.59 34.85 13.93
CA PRO A 827 24.78 35.63 14.25
C PRO A 827 26.06 34.82 14.41
N GLN A 828 25.99 33.49 14.49
CA GLN A 828 27.14 32.58 14.59
C GLN A 828 27.57 31.99 13.24
N ASP A 829 26.91 32.32 12.13
CA ASP A 829 27.30 31.84 10.79
C ASP A 829 28.67 32.36 10.40
N ALA A 830 29.69 31.52 10.60
CA ALA A 830 31.09 31.86 10.33
C ALA A 830 31.36 32.05 8.84
N VAL A 831 30.67 31.26 7.95
CA VAL A 831 30.83 31.35 6.51
C VAL A 831 30.25 32.67 5.99
N ALA A 832 29.05 33.02 6.39
CA ALA A 832 28.41 34.27 6.02
C ALA A 832 29.27 35.48 6.46
N ARG A 833 29.83 35.43 7.69
CA ARG A 833 30.72 36.48 8.20
C ARG A 833 31.98 36.62 7.36
N GLN A 834 32.66 35.49 7.07
CA GLN A 834 33.89 35.50 6.25
C GLN A 834 33.61 36.04 4.84
N GLN A 835 32.50 35.64 4.22
CA GLN A 835 32.15 36.14 2.87
C GLN A 835 31.79 37.62 2.89
N LEU A 836 31.06 38.10 3.91
CA LEU A 836 30.73 39.52 4.04
C LEU A 836 31.99 40.39 4.22
N ASP A 837 32.93 39.98 5.08
CA ASP A 837 34.16 40.68 5.32
C ASP A 837 35.01 40.77 4.02
N ALA A 838 35.06 39.71 3.23
CA ALA A 838 35.75 39.67 1.95
C ALA A 838 35.11 40.63 0.92
N LEU A 839 33.77 40.64 0.82
CA LEU A 839 33.03 41.53 -0.08
C LEU A 839 33.24 43.03 0.26
N LEU A 840 33.14 43.36 1.55
CA LEU A 840 33.36 44.75 2.02
C LEU A 840 34.81 45.21 1.80
N ALA A 841 35.80 44.35 1.99
CA ALA A 841 37.20 44.64 1.72
C ALA A 841 37.46 44.89 0.22
N ALA A 842 36.87 44.10 -0.67
CA ALA A 842 36.94 44.25 -2.11
C ALA A 842 36.31 45.59 -2.60
N GLY A 843 35.11 45.92 -2.07
CA GLY A 843 34.42 47.17 -2.37
C GLY A 843 35.17 48.40 -1.88
N ALA A 844 35.86 48.34 -0.74
CA ALA A 844 36.70 49.42 -0.23
C ALA A 844 37.98 49.58 -1.08
N ALA A 845 38.55 48.53 -1.64
CA ALA A 845 39.71 48.59 -2.54
C ALA A 845 39.38 49.14 -3.95
N GLY A 846 38.16 48.92 -4.45
CA GLY A 846 37.63 49.43 -5.72
C GLY A 846 37.22 50.92 -5.68
N SER A 847 37.02 51.50 -4.50
CA SER A 847 36.64 52.92 -4.28
C SER A 847 37.80 53.83 -3.95
N ALA A 848 39.06 53.33 -3.95
CA ALA A 848 40.24 54.20 -3.81
C ALA A 848 40.54 54.84 -5.16
N PRO A 849 40.69 56.21 -5.21
CA PRO A 849 40.82 56.92 -6.43
C PRO A 849 42.22 56.72 -7.14
#